data_50688687ce27a315b243ed9b874fe152
#
_entry.id   50688687ce27a315b243ed9b874fe152
#
_cell.length_a   1.000
_cell.length_b   1.000
_cell.length_c   1.000
_cell.angle_alpha   90.00
_cell.angle_beta   90.00
_cell.angle_gamma   90.00
#
_symmetry.space_group_name_H-M   'P 1'
#
loop_
_entity.id
_entity.type
_entity.pdbx_description
1 polymer ?
#
loop_
_entity_poly.entity_id
_entity_poly.type
_entity_poly.pdbx_seq_one_letter_code
_entity_poly.pdbx_strand_id
1 'polypeptide(L)'
;MVYKSDMPGTSIYESRPDDSSSVYLTPDRFNVKGDGIHDDTDGIQQAILTVQEKSGYGIVFIPEGTYRISRTIHIGTACRLIGYGIKRPVFILAENTPGFQTPAENDKGQGRYMFWFTKNVPLPGEEIRDANPGTFYSAFSNIDIKIESGNPAAVALRTHYAQHCFVSHVDIHIGDGKAGIYDVGNEIENVRFFGGDYGIYTTKPSPGWPFMMVDTYFEGQRKAAIKTREAGLTIVRMEACDMPVVIETEPDYTEKLYMEDCRFVNIKDAALIISNELNSHNQISLKNVILSDTPDLAYFRQSGKIVKGAGAIYSVRSFVHGRQIDDLGKSPETKTILDMTELKSLPEPALTDIPKLPPTSSWVNLKDLGAKGDGVTDDTQAIRNAISNHQVIYMPQGVYRVTDTIALKPDTILIGLNPISTHLTILNNTEAFGGFGPPKPLIDVPRGGKNIITGIGVDTGARNTRAMGIRWKAGPSSYMNDVKFIGGHGSMEPGGGYSPVYNSSRTGDADVDNKWDSQYWSLWITDGGGGVFKDIWTASTYASAGIYISDTKTPGRIYAMSVEHHVRNEVRLKNVSNWKIYALQLEEEYAESPDCQPIEIENSSDVLFANLYFFRVIWVCTPYPQAIRSWSCRDVEFLNIHNFAQTKYPFNNTLYDMDTDIEVRPWELTRLYIGGNTKRNIPDKKVQKIAGGFEMADAICKDSKGNIYFCDSRMKRIYKWSEKEEKLHLVSDIHYKPLSLACDTMDNLLVVSEYLPSKGALINGEPEVYQNGEDALGTSYSHWYSKGATVKVYSIDPDAPDTTMKVLEKVPVAKVGNIYKALHPANRWRDSSDFLAVSQNQPEYCFLALDRAYSSGATVVPVCYDLMRGVCLHEAYPFRPFFSVDEYLKRTYRFNVTKEGYLTKPVVFAEHGETNVAVGKDGLVYIPDGEIYVYDAEGDLKGEIGMPERPNCVITGEDGKYLYVTARSSFYRIRLS
;
A
#
# COMPACT_ATOMS: atom_id res chain seq x y z
N MET A 1 -28.71 -14.89 19.28
CA MET A 1 -29.26 -14.02 18.21
C MET A 1 -28.67 -14.48 16.91
N VAL A 2 -29.47 -14.78 15.91
CA VAL A 2 -28.97 -15.43 14.68
C VAL A 2 -28.47 -14.34 13.72
N TYR A 3 -27.25 -14.47 13.29
CA TYR A 3 -26.69 -13.72 12.15
C TYR A 3 -27.57 -13.98 10.93
N LYS A 4 -28.12 -12.92 10.34
CA LYS A 4 -29.19 -13.06 9.32
C LYS A 4 -28.69 -13.38 7.89
N SER A 5 -27.36 -13.39 7.65
CA SER A 5 -26.88 -13.54 6.27
C SER A 5 -27.09 -14.92 5.67
N ASP A 6 -26.82 -15.98 6.42
CA ASP A 6 -27.10 -17.37 5.99
C ASP A 6 -27.33 -18.27 7.23
N MET A 7 -28.17 -19.26 7.08
CA MET A 7 -28.31 -20.30 8.13
C MET A 7 -26.96 -21.03 8.28
N PRO A 8 -26.52 -21.34 9.51
CA PRO A 8 -25.29 -22.12 9.72
C PRO A 8 -25.24 -23.36 8.82
N GLY A 9 -24.10 -23.56 8.16
CA GLY A 9 -23.90 -24.70 7.27
C GLY A 9 -24.65 -24.67 5.92
N THR A 10 -25.28 -23.54 5.56
CA THR A 10 -25.93 -23.41 4.23
C THR A 10 -24.87 -23.30 3.15
N SER A 11 -24.93 -24.20 2.17
CA SER A 11 -24.03 -24.20 1.03
C SER A 11 -24.42 -23.13 0.00
N ILE A 12 -23.40 -22.44 -0.53
CA ILE A 12 -23.59 -21.53 -1.68
C ILE A 12 -23.47 -22.25 -3.02
N TYR A 13 -23.02 -23.50 -3.03
CA TYR A 13 -22.89 -24.37 -4.21
C TYR A 13 -23.70 -25.66 -3.98
N GLU A 14 -25.03 -25.58 -4.17
CA GLU A 14 -25.95 -26.70 -3.83
C GLU A 14 -25.76 -27.92 -4.70
N SER A 15 -25.17 -27.78 -5.87
CA SER A 15 -24.86 -28.88 -6.79
C SER A 15 -23.42 -28.77 -7.30
N ARG A 16 -22.89 -29.86 -7.75
CA ARG A 16 -21.55 -29.99 -8.29
C ARG A 16 -21.31 -29.03 -9.48
N PRO A 17 -20.41 -28.04 -9.42
CA PRO A 17 -19.99 -27.32 -10.61
C PRO A 17 -19.35 -28.30 -11.61
N ASP A 18 -19.71 -28.23 -12.89
CA ASP A 18 -19.20 -29.15 -13.92
C ASP A 18 -17.94 -28.56 -14.58
N ASP A 19 -16.79 -29.08 -14.14
CA ASP A 19 -15.48 -28.67 -14.65
C ASP A 19 -14.57 -29.88 -14.81
N SER A 20 -14.39 -30.33 -16.04
CA SER A 20 -13.56 -31.49 -16.37
C SER A 20 -12.06 -31.30 -16.05
N SER A 21 -11.61 -30.09 -15.86
CA SER A 21 -10.23 -29.78 -15.50
C SER A 21 -9.97 -29.84 -13.98
N SER A 22 -11.04 -29.82 -13.18
CA SER A 22 -10.96 -29.87 -11.71
C SER A 22 -10.77 -31.30 -11.18
N VAL A 23 -10.32 -31.37 -9.93
CA VAL A 23 -10.26 -32.62 -9.15
C VAL A 23 -11.49 -32.68 -8.25
N TYR A 24 -12.18 -33.83 -8.27
CA TYR A 24 -13.32 -34.09 -7.37
C TYR A 24 -12.88 -35.11 -6.32
N LEU A 25 -13.04 -34.78 -5.05
CA LEU A 25 -12.71 -35.65 -3.93
C LEU A 25 -13.80 -36.73 -3.77
N THR A 26 -13.63 -37.82 -4.46
CA THR A 26 -14.62 -38.91 -4.47
C THR A 26 -13.99 -40.26 -4.07
N PRO A 27 -14.74 -41.17 -3.43
CA PRO A 27 -14.23 -42.47 -2.96
C PRO A 27 -13.65 -43.37 -4.04
N ASP A 28 -14.11 -43.23 -5.26
CA ASP A 28 -13.63 -44.02 -6.42
C ASP A 28 -12.24 -43.56 -6.91
N ARG A 29 -11.84 -42.34 -6.56
CA ARG A 29 -10.57 -41.75 -7.00
C ARG A 29 -9.54 -41.63 -5.87
N PHE A 30 -10.02 -41.44 -4.67
CA PHE A 30 -9.17 -41.18 -3.50
C PHE A 30 -9.63 -42.04 -2.33
N ASN A 31 -8.70 -42.34 -1.41
CA ASN A 31 -9.03 -43.09 -0.20
C ASN A 31 -9.77 -42.22 0.82
N VAL A 32 -11.00 -41.86 0.53
CA VAL A 32 -11.88 -41.06 1.39
C VAL A 32 -13.25 -41.70 1.51
N LYS A 33 -13.93 -41.44 2.63
CA LYS A 33 -15.30 -41.88 2.85
C LYS A 33 -16.25 -40.74 3.17
N GLY A 34 -15.79 -39.69 3.83
CA GLY A 34 -16.63 -38.58 4.26
C GLY A 34 -17.74 -39.01 5.26
N ASP A 35 -17.51 -40.04 6.06
CA ASP A 35 -18.45 -40.63 7.01
C ASP A 35 -18.25 -40.18 8.45
N GLY A 36 -17.24 -39.36 8.71
CA GLY A 36 -16.82 -38.85 10.03
C GLY A 36 -16.05 -39.88 10.88
N ILE A 37 -15.85 -41.11 10.38
CA ILE A 37 -15.21 -42.23 11.10
C ILE A 37 -13.86 -42.57 10.47
N HIS A 38 -13.84 -42.74 9.15
CA HIS A 38 -12.63 -43.04 8.40
C HIS A 38 -11.66 -41.89 8.46
N ASP A 39 -10.36 -42.17 8.53
CA ASP A 39 -9.33 -41.13 8.43
C ASP A 39 -9.09 -40.75 6.97
N ASP A 40 -9.64 -39.62 6.57
CA ASP A 40 -9.64 -39.17 5.18
C ASP A 40 -8.38 -38.32 4.82
N THR A 41 -7.45 -38.15 5.77
CA THR A 41 -6.29 -37.25 5.65
C THR A 41 -5.46 -37.49 4.40
N ASP A 42 -5.09 -38.77 4.16
CA ASP A 42 -4.23 -39.11 3.01
C ASP A 42 -4.92 -38.88 1.68
N GLY A 43 -6.22 -39.24 1.58
CA GLY A 43 -6.99 -39.03 0.37
C GLY A 43 -7.16 -37.57 0.00
N ILE A 44 -7.38 -36.70 1.02
CA ILE A 44 -7.48 -35.25 0.82
C ILE A 44 -6.14 -34.68 0.37
N GLN A 45 -5.03 -35.05 1.04
CA GLN A 45 -3.68 -34.58 0.67
C GLN A 45 -3.32 -35.01 -0.77
N GLN A 46 -3.70 -36.25 -1.17
CA GLN A 46 -3.47 -36.74 -2.51
C GLN A 46 -4.28 -35.99 -3.58
N ALA A 47 -5.50 -35.59 -3.26
CA ALA A 47 -6.30 -34.78 -4.17
C ALA A 47 -5.66 -33.41 -4.42
N ILE A 48 -5.13 -32.77 -3.38
CA ILE A 48 -4.40 -31.50 -3.48
C ILE A 48 -3.11 -31.67 -4.31
N LEU A 49 -2.33 -32.74 -4.05
CA LEU A 49 -1.13 -33.07 -4.84
C LEU A 49 -1.47 -33.28 -6.32
N THR A 50 -2.58 -33.94 -6.62
CA THR A 50 -3.03 -34.16 -8.00
C THR A 50 -3.24 -32.84 -8.77
N VAL A 51 -3.79 -31.81 -8.12
CA VAL A 51 -3.92 -30.46 -8.72
C VAL A 51 -2.55 -29.85 -9.00
N GLN A 52 -1.64 -29.93 -8.05
CA GLN A 52 -0.31 -29.34 -8.20
C GLN A 52 0.55 -30.03 -9.25
N GLU A 53 0.52 -31.36 -9.30
CA GLU A 53 1.25 -32.15 -10.30
C GLU A 53 0.72 -31.94 -11.73
N LYS A 54 -0.60 -31.74 -11.88
CA LYS A 54 -1.23 -31.60 -13.19
C LYS A 54 -0.92 -30.25 -13.86
N SER A 55 -0.99 -29.14 -13.12
CA SER A 55 -0.93 -27.79 -13.69
C SER A 55 -0.26 -26.76 -12.78
N GLY A 56 0.07 -27.11 -11.54
CA GLY A 56 0.58 -26.17 -10.55
C GLY A 56 -0.52 -25.26 -9.93
N TYR A 57 -1.72 -25.30 -10.45
CA TYR A 57 -2.88 -24.54 -9.97
C TYR A 57 -4.20 -25.27 -10.28
N GLY A 58 -5.29 -24.94 -9.57
CA GLY A 58 -6.61 -25.46 -9.89
C GLY A 58 -7.53 -25.61 -8.68
N ILE A 59 -8.53 -26.46 -8.83
CA ILE A 59 -9.62 -26.61 -7.86
C ILE A 59 -9.75 -28.06 -7.44
N VAL A 60 -9.88 -28.28 -6.12
CA VAL A 60 -10.39 -29.52 -5.54
C VAL A 60 -11.82 -29.28 -5.07
N PHE A 61 -12.78 -29.89 -5.71
CA PHE A 61 -14.17 -29.87 -5.28
C PHE A 61 -14.43 -30.97 -4.25
N ILE A 62 -15.00 -30.59 -3.11
CA ILE A 62 -15.26 -31.48 -1.97
C ILE A 62 -16.77 -31.65 -1.80
N PRO A 63 -17.30 -32.86 -2.02
CA PRO A 63 -18.73 -33.11 -1.86
C PRO A 63 -19.18 -33.06 -0.40
N GLU A 64 -20.47 -32.78 -0.19
CA GLU A 64 -21.10 -32.89 1.14
C GLU A 64 -20.70 -34.21 1.83
N GLY A 65 -20.31 -34.12 3.07
CA GLY A 65 -19.82 -35.21 3.88
C GLY A 65 -19.15 -34.74 5.14
N THR A 66 -18.75 -35.67 6.01
CA THR A 66 -17.98 -35.39 7.22
C THR A 66 -16.62 -36.06 7.12
N TYR A 67 -15.57 -35.31 6.92
CA TYR A 67 -14.22 -35.81 6.68
C TYR A 67 -13.37 -35.70 7.95
N ARG A 68 -12.98 -36.85 8.49
CA ARG A 68 -12.10 -36.89 9.66
C ARG A 68 -10.64 -36.74 9.22
N ILE A 69 -9.91 -35.85 9.91
CA ILE A 69 -8.48 -35.68 9.71
C ILE A 69 -7.70 -35.93 11.00
N SER A 70 -6.48 -36.47 10.87
CA SER A 70 -5.63 -36.85 12.00
C SER A 70 -4.29 -36.17 12.05
N ARG A 71 -3.92 -35.40 11.00
CA ARG A 71 -2.68 -34.62 10.93
C ARG A 71 -2.86 -33.41 10.01
N THR A 72 -1.87 -32.51 10.03
CA THR A 72 -1.87 -31.31 9.19
C THR A 72 -1.96 -31.66 7.71
N ILE A 73 -2.86 -30.99 7.00
CA ILE A 73 -2.98 -31.01 5.55
C ILE A 73 -2.35 -29.72 5.00
N HIS A 74 -1.46 -29.85 4.02
CA HIS A 74 -0.79 -28.73 3.38
C HIS A 74 -1.48 -28.37 2.07
N ILE A 75 -1.78 -27.06 1.91
CA ILE A 75 -2.41 -26.52 0.71
C ILE A 75 -1.35 -25.62 0.04
N GLY A 76 -0.90 -26.05 -1.13
CA GLY A 76 0.12 -25.30 -1.88
C GLY A 76 -0.47 -24.11 -2.65
N THR A 77 0.42 -23.35 -3.32
CA THR A 77 0.02 -22.15 -4.06
C THR A 77 -1.03 -22.46 -5.13
N ALA A 78 -1.94 -21.53 -5.37
CA ALA A 78 -2.98 -21.55 -6.39
C ALA A 78 -3.92 -22.79 -6.36
N CYS A 79 -3.99 -23.48 -5.22
CA CYS A 79 -4.92 -24.58 -5.01
C CYS A 79 -6.15 -24.10 -4.21
N ARG A 80 -7.34 -24.27 -4.76
CA ARG A 80 -8.61 -23.92 -4.13
C ARG A 80 -9.37 -25.16 -3.67
N LEU A 81 -9.72 -25.20 -2.38
CA LEU A 81 -10.63 -26.18 -1.82
C LEU A 81 -12.03 -25.58 -1.78
N ILE A 82 -12.97 -26.14 -2.53
CA ILE A 82 -14.35 -25.64 -2.66
C ILE A 82 -15.34 -26.75 -2.33
N GLY A 83 -16.11 -26.55 -1.27
CA GLY A 83 -17.18 -27.46 -0.89
C GLY A 83 -18.41 -27.32 -1.79
N TYR A 84 -19.14 -28.42 -2.02
CA TYR A 84 -20.43 -28.40 -2.71
C TYR A 84 -21.38 -29.46 -2.14
N GLY A 85 -22.66 -29.26 -2.35
CA GLY A 85 -23.75 -30.07 -1.84
C GLY A 85 -24.86 -29.23 -1.24
N ILE A 86 -25.94 -29.81 -0.79
CA ILE A 86 -27.03 -29.11 -0.11
C ILE A 86 -26.54 -28.52 1.21
N LYS A 87 -25.66 -29.25 1.92
CA LYS A 87 -24.93 -28.80 3.08
C LYS A 87 -23.45 -28.65 2.76
N ARG A 88 -22.77 -27.81 3.49
CA ARG A 88 -21.31 -27.72 3.40
C ARG A 88 -20.67 -29.01 3.87
N PRO A 89 -19.59 -29.51 3.23
CA PRO A 89 -18.75 -30.53 3.83
C PRO A 89 -18.13 -30.03 5.14
N VAL A 90 -17.92 -30.95 6.08
CA VAL A 90 -17.35 -30.64 7.40
C VAL A 90 -16.05 -31.41 7.59
N PHE A 91 -14.96 -30.70 7.89
CA PHE A 91 -13.73 -31.35 8.35
C PHE A 91 -13.69 -31.42 9.87
N ILE A 92 -13.49 -32.61 10.41
CA ILE A 92 -13.43 -32.82 11.86
C ILE A 92 -12.06 -33.27 12.34
N LEU A 93 -11.61 -32.67 13.42
CA LEU A 93 -10.55 -33.18 14.26
C LEU A 93 -11.21 -33.88 15.44
N ALA A 94 -11.14 -35.21 15.48
CA ALA A 94 -11.84 -36.01 16.49
C ALA A 94 -11.29 -35.75 17.91
N GLU A 95 -12.04 -36.16 18.93
CA GLU A 95 -11.62 -36.05 20.33
C GLU A 95 -10.22 -36.64 20.55
N ASN A 96 -9.38 -35.90 21.28
CA ASN A 96 -8.04 -36.35 21.67
C ASN A 96 -7.19 -36.85 20.52
N THR A 97 -7.27 -36.23 19.31
CA THR A 97 -6.45 -36.62 18.17
C THR A 97 -4.96 -36.50 18.53
N PRO A 98 -4.17 -37.61 18.41
CA PRO A 98 -2.75 -37.57 18.77
C PRO A 98 -1.97 -36.48 18.08
N GLY A 99 -1.16 -35.74 18.84
CA GLY A 99 -0.32 -34.65 18.33
C GLY A 99 -0.93 -33.25 18.45
N PHE A 100 -2.22 -33.10 18.72
CA PHE A 100 -2.87 -31.80 18.85
C PHE A 100 -3.02 -31.32 20.32
N GLN A 101 -2.32 -31.98 21.24
CA GLN A 101 -2.26 -31.59 22.64
C GLN A 101 -1.19 -30.55 22.92
N THR A 102 -0.13 -30.54 22.12
CA THR A 102 0.99 -29.61 22.23
C THR A 102 1.30 -28.97 20.88
N PRO A 103 1.81 -27.71 20.87
CA PRO A 103 2.25 -27.07 19.64
C PRO A 103 3.33 -27.88 18.89
N ALA A 104 3.43 -27.71 17.57
CA ALA A 104 4.52 -28.28 16.80
C ALA A 104 5.86 -27.62 17.18
N GLU A 105 6.96 -28.36 17.14
CA GLU A 105 8.30 -27.86 17.54
C GLU A 105 8.76 -26.67 16.68
N ASN A 106 8.46 -26.70 15.39
CA ASN A 106 8.81 -25.65 14.44
C ASN A 106 7.87 -24.43 14.50
N ASP A 107 6.88 -24.44 15.38
CA ASP A 107 5.82 -23.43 15.46
C ASP A 107 6.00 -22.46 16.64
N LYS A 108 7.11 -22.52 17.33
CA LYS A 108 7.47 -21.63 18.45
C LYS A 108 6.36 -21.51 19.53
N GLY A 109 5.58 -22.57 19.76
CA GLY A 109 4.53 -22.62 20.76
C GLY A 109 3.17 -22.06 20.32
N GLN A 110 2.94 -21.77 19.07
CA GLN A 110 1.70 -21.15 18.60
C GLN A 110 0.54 -22.14 18.42
N GLY A 111 0.81 -23.36 17.97
CA GLY A 111 -0.27 -24.35 17.84
C GLY A 111 0.10 -25.52 16.93
N ARG A 112 -0.93 -26.27 16.54
CA ARG A 112 -0.84 -27.30 15.51
C ARG A 112 -2.04 -27.15 14.57
N TYR A 113 -1.73 -27.01 13.28
CA TYR A 113 -2.74 -26.66 12.28
C TYR A 113 -3.44 -27.89 11.72
N MET A 114 -4.76 -27.79 11.53
CA MET A 114 -5.49 -28.76 10.71
C MET A 114 -5.15 -28.55 9.23
N PHE A 115 -5.23 -27.30 8.74
CA PHE A 115 -4.82 -26.92 7.41
C PHE A 115 -3.75 -25.83 7.46
N TRP A 116 -2.70 -26.00 6.68
CA TRP A 116 -1.63 -25.03 6.56
C TRP A 116 -1.42 -24.67 5.09
N PHE A 117 -1.64 -23.41 4.74
CA PHE A 117 -1.28 -22.88 3.43
C PHE A 117 0.23 -22.72 3.34
N THR A 118 0.85 -23.37 2.37
CA THR A 118 2.29 -23.46 2.17
C THR A 118 2.68 -23.05 0.74
N LYS A 119 3.92 -22.72 0.52
CA LYS A 119 4.42 -22.38 -0.81
C LYS A 119 4.23 -23.55 -1.80
N ASN A 120 4.49 -24.75 -1.35
CA ASN A 120 4.24 -26.02 -2.06
C ASN A 120 3.85 -27.08 -1.02
N VAL A 121 3.20 -28.14 -1.45
CA VAL A 121 3.00 -29.30 -0.57
C VAL A 121 4.36 -29.93 -0.33
N PRO A 122 4.85 -29.98 0.93
CA PRO A 122 6.17 -30.54 1.22
C PRO A 122 6.19 -32.05 0.98
N LEU A 123 7.24 -32.56 0.35
CA LEU A 123 7.51 -33.99 0.27
C LEU A 123 8.00 -34.51 1.63
N PRO A 124 7.90 -35.83 1.89
CA PRO A 124 8.39 -36.42 3.14
C PRO A 124 9.86 -36.08 3.40
N GLY A 125 10.15 -35.43 4.53
CA GLY A 125 11.50 -35.00 4.92
C GLY A 125 11.92 -33.61 4.40
N GLU A 126 11.11 -32.94 3.60
CA GLU A 126 11.35 -31.57 3.19
C GLU A 126 10.92 -30.56 4.29
N GLU A 127 11.60 -29.43 4.32
CA GLU A 127 11.22 -28.30 5.18
C GLU A 127 9.89 -27.70 4.71
N ILE A 128 8.99 -27.48 5.66
CA ILE A 128 7.73 -26.81 5.38
C ILE A 128 8.00 -25.32 5.15
N ARG A 129 7.73 -24.84 3.94
CA ARG A 129 7.83 -23.42 3.58
C ARG A 129 6.47 -22.76 3.72
N ASP A 130 6.39 -21.80 4.62
CA ASP A 130 5.17 -21.00 4.82
C ASP A 130 4.70 -20.32 3.52
N ALA A 131 3.43 -19.99 3.45
CA ALA A 131 2.81 -19.42 2.26
C ALA A 131 3.34 -18.03 1.92
N ASN A 132 3.64 -17.22 2.94
CA ASN A 132 4.08 -15.84 2.75
C ASN A 132 5.58 -15.74 2.40
N PRO A 133 6.00 -14.88 1.45
CA PRO A 133 5.16 -13.91 0.68
C PRO A 133 4.72 -14.39 -0.72
N GLY A 134 4.82 -15.62 -1.09
CA GLY A 134 4.72 -16.05 -2.48
C GLY A 134 3.60 -17.02 -2.82
N THR A 135 2.60 -17.19 -1.97
CA THR A 135 1.43 -18.06 -2.25
C THR A 135 0.24 -17.20 -2.63
N PHE A 136 -0.20 -17.35 -3.87
CA PHE A 136 -1.32 -16.63 -4.47
C PHE A 136 -2.44 -17.59 -4.87
N TYR A 137 -3.66 -17.08 -5.02
CA TYR A 137 -4.85 -17.76 -5.58
C TYR A 137 -5.36 -18.97 -4.80
N SER A 138 -4.81 -19.26 -3.64
CA SER A 138 -5.28 -20.38 -2.82
C SER A 138 -6.53 -19.98 -2.03
N ALA A 139 -7.46 -20.91 -1.86
CA ALA A 139 -8.70 -20.63 -1.14
C ALA A 139 -9.22 -21.83 -0.36
N PHE A 140 -9.99 -21.50 0.69
CA PHE A 140 -10.80 -22.45 1.44
C PHE A 140 -12.22 -21.90 1.52
N SER A 141 -13.15 -22.51 0.81
CA SER A 141 -14.46 -21.91 0.59
C SER A 141 -15.61 -22.93 0.68
N ASN A 142 -16.69 -22.50 1.33
CA ASN A 142 -17.92 -23.29 1.46
C ASN A 142 -17.70 -24.65 2.15
N ILE A 143 -16.89 -24.66 3.21
CA ILE A 143 -16.46 -25.83 3.98
C ILE A 143 -16.44 -25.46 5.45
N ASP A 144 -17.03 -26.27 6.33
CA ASP A 144 -17.02 -26.05 7.76
C ASP A 144 -15.91 -26.87 8.46
N ILE A 145 -15.44 -26.37 9.62
CA ILE A 145 -14.41 -27.05 10.43
C ILE A 145 -14.91 -27.23 11.84
N LYS A 146 -14.66 -28.43 12.40
CA LYS A 146 -14.96 -28.73 13.81
C LYS A 146 -13.77 -29.34 14.50
N ILE A 147 -13.35 -28.73 15.60
CA ILE A 147 -12.36 -29.25 16.53
C ILE A 147 -13.13 -29.83 17.74
N GLU A 148 -13.04 -31.14 17.95
CA GLU A 148 -13.64 -31.80 19.11
C GLU A 148 -12.73 -31.70 20.33
N SER A 149 -13.25 -32.05 21.51
CA SER A 149 -12.58 -31.87 22.82
C SER A 149 -11.24 -32.62 22.93
N GLY A 150 -10.36 -32.11 23.80
CA GLY A 150 -9.04 -32.70 24.05
C GLY A 150 -7.95 -32.35 23.05
N ASN A 151 -8.13 -31.26 22.30
CA ASN A 151 -7.18 -30.77 21.29
C ASN A 151 -6.74 -29.30 21.58
N PRO A 152 -6.22 -28.96 22.76
CA PRO A 152 -6.01 -27.59 23.20
C PRO A 152 -4.96 -26.83 22.38
N ALA A 153 -4.10 -27.49 21.62
CA ALA A 153 -3.14 -26.86 20.71
C ALA A 153 -3.65 -26.73 19.28
N ALA A 154 -4.84 -27.24 18.98
CA ALA A 154 -5.38 -27.23 17.62
C ALA A 154 -5.73 -25.83 17.16
N VAL A 155 -5.37 -25.55 15.92
CA VAL A 155 -5.75 -24.36 15.14
C VAL A 155 -6.36 -24.88 13.83
N ALA A 156 -7.52 -24.34 13.43
CA ALA A 156 -8.17 -24.83 12.23
C ALA A 156 -7.38 -24.50 10.96
N LEU A 157 -7.00 -23.23 10.77
CA LEU A 157 -6.33 -22.77 9.55
C LEU A 157 -5.10 -21.91 9.89
N ARG A 158 -3.99 -22.11 9.17
CA ARG A 158 -2.93 -21.13 9.05
C ARG A 158 -2.98 -20.51 7.66
N THR A 159 -3.27 -19.19 7.60
CA THR A 159 -3.60 -18.50 6.35
C THR A 159 -2.61 -17.38 6.01
N HIS A 160 -1.35 -17.55 6.35
CA HIS A 160 -0.28 -16.58 6.10
C HIS A 160 0.09 -16.51 4.61
N TYR A 161 -0.88 -16.19 3.75
CA TYR A 161 -0.75 -16.16 2.29
C TYR A 161 -0.80 -14.73 1.73
N ALA A 162 -0.60 -14.58 0.43
CA ALA A 162 -0.57 -13.33 -0.30
C ALA A 162 -1.89 -13.03 -1.04
N GLN A 163 -1.83 -12.22 -2.08
CA GLN A 163 -2.98 -11.69 -2.81
C GLN A 163 -3.82 -12.81 -3.48
N HIS A 164 -5.10 -12.54 -3.71
CA HIS A 164 -6.08 -13.46 -4.26
C HIS A 164 -6.23 -14.79 -3.51
N CYS A 165 -5.87 -14.79 -2.24
CA CYS A 165 -6.14 -15.91 -1.34
C CYS A 165 -7.24 -15.52 -0.38
N PHE A 166 -8.16 -16.44 -0.08
CA PHE A 166 -9.27 -16.15 0.81
C PHE A 166 -9.80 -17.36 1.56
N VAL A 167 -10.49 -17.08 2.67
CA VAL A 167 -11.41 -18.02 3.35
C VAL A 167 -12.80 -17.42 3.28
N SER A 168 -13.76 -18.18 2.74
CA SER A 168 -15.12 -17.65 2.61
C SER A 168 -16.22 -18.70 2.87
N HIS A 169 -17.31 -18.26 3.49
CA HIS A 169 -18.48 -19.11 3.78
C HIS A 169 -18.10 -20.34 4.62
N VAL A 170 -17.49 -20.11 5.79
CA VAL A 170 -16.95 -21.15 6.67
C VAL A 170 -17.43 -20.94 8.10
N ASP A 171 -17.94 -22.01 8.73
CA ASP A 171 -18.18 -22.05 10.17
C ASP A 171 -17.03 -22.83 10.84
N ILE A 172 -16.36 -22.22 11.81
CA ILE A 172 -15.25 -22.82 12.53
C ILE A 172 -15.66 -23.03 13.99
N HIS A 173 -15.97 -24.27 14.34
CA HIS A 173 -16.24 -24.68 15.71
C HIS A 173 -14.93 -25.09 16.37
N ILE A 174 -14.34 -24.17 17.15
CA ILE A 174 -12.97 -24.31 17.69
C ILE A 174 -12.97 -25.18 18.97
N GLY A 175 -14.09 -25.24 19.68
CA GLY A 175 -14.22 -26.03 20.92
C GLY A 175 -13.24 -25.57 22.01
N ASP A 176 -12.42 -26.49 22.52
CA ASP A 176 -11.33 -26.20 23.46
C ASP A 176 -9.97 -25.89 22.79
N GLY A 177 -9.95 -25.83 21.48
CA GLY A 177 -8.79 -25.50 20.67
C GLY A 177 -8.22 -24.11 20.92
N LYS A 178 -7.05 -23.87 20.34
CA LYS A 178 -6.29 -22.61 20.48
C LYS A 178 -6.94 -21.45 19.70
N ALA A 179 -7.13 -21.64 18.40
CA ALA A 179 -7.66 -20.59 17.52
C ALA A 179 -8.37 -21.16 16.27
N GLY A 180 -9.23 -20.37 15.68
CA GLY A 180 -9.79 -20.68 14.37
C GLY A 180 -8.77 -20.42 13.27
N ILE A 181 -8.20 -19.22 13.24
CA ILE A 181 -7.15 -18.85 12.28
C ILE A 181 -5.90 -18.39 13.02
N TYR A 182 -4.74 -18.85 12.58
CA TYR A 182 -3.44 -18.32 12.96
C TYR A 182 -2.72 -17.73 11.76
N ASP A 183 -2.16 -16.53 11.95
CA ASP A 183 -1.61 -15.67 10.91
C ASP A 183 -2.55 -15.46 9.72
N VAL A 184 -2.79 -14.23 9.39
CA VAL A 184 -3.73 -13.84 8.33
C VAL A 184 -3.00 -13.33 7.10
N GLY A 185 -3.70 -13.31 5.98
CA GLY A 185 -3.27 -12.67 4.74
C GLY A 185 -4.50 -12.40 3.87
N ASN A 186 -4.45 -11.38 3.03
CA ASN A 186 -5.45 -10.94 2.07
C ASN A 186 -6.86 -10.73 2.66
N GLU A 187 -7.75 -11.73 2.63
CA GLU A 187 -9.12 -11.51 3.10
C GLU A 187 -9.84 -12.74 3.68
N ILE A 188 -10.88 -12.45 4.46
CA ILE A 188 -11.94 -13.40 4.81
C ILE A 188 -13.32 -12.77 4.64
N GLU A 189 -14.31 -13.58 4.20
CA GLU A 189 -15.68 -13.15 4.00
C GLU A 189 -16.67 -14.21 4.52
N ASN A 190 -17.67 -13.78 5.28
CA ASN A 190 -18.71 -14.66 5.82
C ASN A 190 -18.13 -15.88 6.55
N VAL A 191 -17.22 -15.59 7.52
CA VAL A 191 -16.59 -16.60 8.36
C VAL A 191 -17.08 -16.43 9.78
N ARG A 192 -17.49 -17.54 10.42
CA ARG A 192 -18.03 -17.56 11.79
C ARG A 192 -17.15 -18.41 12.69
N PHE A 193 -16.85 -17.88 13.87
CA PHE A 193 -15.97 -18.51 14.86
C PHE A 193 -16.73 -18.79 16.15
N PHE A 194 -16.70 -20.04 16.60
CA PHE A 194 -17.38 -20.49 17.82
C PHE A 194 -16.41 -21.12 18.82
N GLY A 195 -16.33 -20.56 20.03
CA GLY A 195 -15.45 -21.04 21.09
C GLY A 195 -13.95 -20.78 20.85
N GLY A 196 -13.10 -21.62 21.40
CA GLY A 196 -11.64 -21.48 21.36
C GLY A 196 -11.07 -20.45 22.34
N ASP A 197 -9.73 -20.36 22.41
CA ASP A 197 -9.10 -19.24 23.09
C ASP A 197 -9.29 -17.94 22.30
N TYR A 198 -9.07 -18.03 20.98
CA TYR A 198 -9.18 -16.94 20.03
C TYR A 198 -9.96 -17.38 18.79
N GLY A 199 -10.71 -16.48 18.19
CA GLY A 199 -11.19 -16.67 16.82
C GLY A 199 -10.02 -16.56 15.84
N ILE A 200 -9.26 -15.45 15.92
CA ILE A 200 -8.05 -15.20 15.16
C ILE A 200 -6.91 -14.83 16.10
N TYR A 201 -5.73 -15.43 15.88
CA TYR A 201 -4.49 -15.00 16.49
C TYR A 201 -3.47 -14.74 15.39
N THR A 202 -2.99 -13.51 15.26
CA THR A 202 -2.21 -13.13 14.08
C THR A 202 -1.07 -12.18 14.39
N THR A 203 -0.04 -12.28 13.56
CA THR A 203 1.02 -11.29 13.41
C THR A 203 0.88 -10.62 12.04
N LYS A 204 1.69 -9.60 11.76
CA LYS A 204 1.64 -8.94 10.45
C LYS A 204 2.06 -9.90 9.35
N PRO A 205 1.41 -9.86 8.17
CA PRO A 205 1.96 -10.45 6.96
C PRO A 205 3.30 -9.78 6.59
N SER A 206 4.15 -10.43 5.85
CA SER A 206 5.35 -9.83 5.27
C SER A 206 5.11 -9.57 3.78
N PRO A 207 5.22 -8.33 3.28
CA PRO A 207 5.72 -7.11 3.88
C PRO A 207 4.74 -6.32 4.76
N GLY A 208 3.55 -6.81 5.06
CA GLY A 208 2.61 -6.14 5.93
C GLY A 208 1.49 -5.41 5.21
N TRP A 209 0.91 -6.04 4.17
CA TRP A 209 -0.28 -5.50 3.51
C TRP A 209 -1.54 -5.60 4.37
N PRO A 210 -2.60 -4.84 4.06
CA PRO A 210 -3.81 -4.83 4.87
C PRO A 210 -4.58 -6.14 4.77
N PHE A 211 -5.21 -6.54 5.87
CA PHE A 211 -6.07 -7.72 5.93
C PHE A 211 -7.54 -7.30 5.98
N MET A 212 -8.34 -7.78 5.03
CA MET A 212 -9.76 -7.46 4.93
C MET A 212 -10.65 -8.52 5.58
N MET A 213 -11.58 -8.08 6.40
CA MET A 213 -12.62 -8.91 7.01
C MET A 213 -14.00 -8.34 6.69
N VAL A 214 -14.85 -9.13 6.06
CA VAL A 214 -16.22 -8.73 5.68
C VAL A 214 -17.22 -9.75 6.20
N ASP A 215 -18.29 -9.26 6.83
CA ASP A 215 -19.41 -10.10 7.28
C ASP A 215 -18.95 -11.26 8.20
N THR A 216 -18.23 -10.97 9.28
CA THR A 216 -17.66 -11.97 10.19
C THR A 216 -18.42 -12.03 11.52
N TYR A 217 -18.41 -13.21 12.16
CA TYR A 217 -19.10 -13.46 13.42
C TYR A 217 -18.22 -14.21 14.41
N PHE A 218 -18.20 -13.78 15.67
CA PHE A 218 -17.42 -14.37 16.75
C PHE A 218 -18.30 -14.59 17.97
N GLU A 219 -18.25 -15.78 18.55
CA GLU A 219 -19.05 -16.14 19.74
C GLU A 219 -18.30 -17.04 20.72
N GLY A 220 -18.23 -16.62 21.98
CA GLY A 220 -17.82 -17.47 23.09
C GLY A 220 -16.31 -17.76 23.15
N GLN A 221 -15.45 -16.93 22.59
CA GLN A 221 -13.99 -17.05 22.74
C GLN A 221 -13.60 -16.82 24.21
N ARG A 222 -12.71 -17.69 24.73
CA ARG A 222 -12.32 -17.63 26.15
C ARG A 222 -11.40 -16.44 26.48
N LYS A 223 -10.70 -15.87 25.49
CA LYS A 223 -9.75 -14.74 25.67
C LYS A 223 -10.12 -13.53 24.84
N ALA A 224 -10.11 -13.65 23.51
CA ALA A 224 -10.49 -12.56 22.63
C ALA A 224 -11.03 -13.08 21.29
N ALA A 225 -11.85 -12.27 20.60
CA ALA A 225 -12.18 -12.57 19.21
C ALA A 225 -10.92 -12.55 18.34
N ILE A 226 -10.14 -11.48 18.45
CA ILE A 226 -8.89 -11.31 17.68
C ILE A 226 -7.77 -10.87 18.62
N LYS A 227 -6.67 -11.61 18.63
CA LYS A 227 -5.40 -11.17 19.19
C LYS A 227 -4.45 -10.85 18.05
N THR A 228 -3.89 -9.65 18.07
CA THR A 228 -3.19 -9.11 16.92
C THR A 228 -1.87 -8.44 17.27
N ARG A 229 -0.99 -8.38 16.25
CA ARG A 229 0.27 -7.67 16.25
C ARG A 229 0.54 -7.16 14.83
N GLU A 230 0.24 -5.89 14.58
CA GLU A 230 0.51 -5.19 13.31
C GLU A 230 -0.08 -5.86 12.06
N ALA A 231 -1.25 -6.47 12.18
CA ALA A 231 -1.85 -7.20 11.06
C ALA A 231 -2.54 -6.30 10.01
N GLY A 232 -2.83 -5.04 10.36
CA GLY A 232 -3.52 -4.12 9.45
C GLY A 232 -4.98 -4.47 9.24
N LEU A 233 -5.72 -4.62 10.34
CA LEU A 233 -7.10 -5.11 10.35
C LEU A 233 -8.09 -4.11 9.76
N THR A 234 -8.72 -4.46 8.66
CA THR A 234 -9.82 -3.72 8.04
C THR A 234 -11.10 -4.53 8.16
N ILE A 235 -12.02 -4.10 9.00
CA ILE A 235 -13.17 -4.89 9.43
C ILE A 235 -14.47 -4.16 9.09
N VAL A 236 -15.30 -4.78 8.28
CA VAL A 236 -16.62 -4.24 7.93
C VAL A 236 -17.71 -5.28 8.26
N ARG A 237 -18.68 -4.87 9.05
CA ARG A 237 -19.80 -5.71 9.51
C ARG A 237 -19.36 -6.98 10.24
N MET A 238 -18.66 -6.76 11.36
CA MET A 238 -18.32 -7.82 12.30
C MET A 238 -19.35 -7.81 13.45
N GLU A 239 -19.83 -8.98 13.82
CA GLU A 239 -20.52 -9.20 15.09
C GLU A 239 -19.63 -10.00 16.03
N ALA A 240 -19.63 -9.63 17.32
CA ALA A 240 -18.95 -10.36 18.38
C ALA A 240 -19.79 -10.43 19.65
N CYS A 241 -19.87 -11.59 20.28
CA CYS A 241 -20.62 -11.73 21.52
C CYS A 241 -20.06 -12.76 22.51
N ASP A 242 -20.38 -12.56 23.79
CA ASP A 242 -20.12 -13.49 24.89
C ASP A 242 -18.62 -13.80 25.09
N MET A 243 -17.77 -12.77 25.17
CA MET A 243 -16.33 -12.93 25.35
C MET A 243 -15.71 -11.85 26.25
N PRO A 244 -14.45 -12.03 26.70
CA PRO A 244 -13.77 -10.98 27.48
C PRO A 244 -13.42 -9.74 26.66
N VAL A 245 -12.82 -9.91 25.46
CA VAL A 245 -12.25 -8.83 24.63
C VAL A 245 -12.57 -9.08 23.17
N VAL A 246 -12.85 -8.02 22.40
CA VAL A 246 -13.04 -8.17 20.94
C VAL A 246 -11.69 -8.10 20.22
N ILE A 247 -10.94 -7.00 20.37
CA ILE A 247 -9.62 -6.84 19.76
C ILE A 247 -8.58 -6.62 20.85
N GLU A 248 -7.59 -7.50 20.92
CA GLU A 248 -6.43 -7.36 21.82
C GLU A 248 -5.15 -7.14 20.99
N THR A 249 -4.57 -5.95 21.05
CA THR A 249 -3.20 -5.72 20.57
C THR A 249 -2.20 -6.29 21.58
N GLU A 250 -1.21 -7.07 21.13
CA GLU A 250 -0.16 -7.63 21.98
C GLU A 250 0.61 -6.52 22.72
N PRO A 251 1.11 -6.80 23.95
CA PRO A 251 1.96 -5.85 24.66
C PRO A 251 3.13 -5.38 23.80
N ASP A 252 3.44 -4.08 23.86
CA ASP A 252 4.53 -3.40 23.16
C ASP A 252 4.41 -3.31 21.64
N TYR A 253 3.33 -3.85 21.04
CA TYR A 253 3.04 -3.74 19.63
C TYR A 253 1.97 -2.69 19.31
N THR A 254 1.81 -2.39 18.04
CA THR A 254 0.83 -1.45 17.49
C THR A 254 -0.18 -2.19 16.61
N GLU A 255 -1.24 -1.50 16.22
CA GLU A 255 -2.17 -2.00 15.20
C GLU A 255 -2.68 -0.87 14.32
N LYS A 256 -2.95 -1.18 13.07
CA LYS A 256 -3.67 -0.33 12.13
C LYS A 256 -5.07 -0.91 11.96
N LEU A 257 -5.95 -0.54 12.89
CA LEU A 257 -7.30 -1.07 13.00
C LEU A 257 -8.31 -0.10 12.39
N TYR A 258 -9.06 -0.55 11.41
CA TYR A 258 -10.27 0.10 10.94
C TYR A 258 -11.48 -0.81 11.15
N MET A 259 -12.56 -0.29 11.73
CA MET A 259 -13.82 -1.01 11.92
C MET A 259 -15.02 -0.15 11.51
N GLU A 260 -15.94 -0.71 10.73
CA GLU A 260 -17.18 -0.04 10.32
C GLU A 260 -18.38 -0.98 10.40
N ASP A 261 -19.53 -0.43 10.82
CA ASP A 261 -20.81 -1.14 10.89
C ASP A 261 -20.78 -2.42 11.74
N CYS A 262 -19.98 -2.42 12.82
CA CYS A 262 -19.80 -3.57 13.71
C CYS A 262 -20.76 -3.55 14.90
N ARG A 263 -21.00 -4.72 15.49
CA ARG A 263 -21.87 -4.89 16.67
C ARG A 263 -21.26 -5.83 17.69
N PHE A 264 -21.15 -5.36 18.95
CA PHE A 264 -20.58 -6.12 20.07
C PHE A 264 -21.60 -6.25 21.20
N VAL A 265 -21.76 -7.45 21.72
CA VAL A 265 -22.77 -7.75 22.75
C VAL A 265 -22.15 -8.60 23.87
N ASN A 266 -22.35 -8.17 25.11
CA ASN A 266 -21.86 -8.89 26.31
C ASN A 266 -20.32 -9.11 26.27
N ILE A 267 -19.57 -8.02 26.13
CA ILE A 267 -18.12 -8.01 26.24
C ILE A 267 -17.72 -7.63 27.67
N LYS A 268 -17.02 -8.54 28.36
CA LYS A 268 -16.85 -8.47 29.81
C LYS A 268 -15.79 -7.47 30.27
N ASP A 269 -14.65 -7.42 29.59
CA ASP A 269 -13.51 -6.61 30.01
C ASP A 269 -13.47 -5.30 29.22
N ALA A 270 -13.15 -5.36 27.91
CA ALA A 270 -13.15 -4.19 27.03
C ALA A 270 -13.36 -4.61 25.57
N ALA A 271 -13.99 -3.74 24.76
CA ALA A 271 -14.07 -4.03 23.32
C ALA A 271 -12.68 -3.98 22.69
N LEU A 272 -11.85 -3.01 23.04
CA LEU A 272 -10.49 -2.85 22.50
C LEU A 272 -9.45 -2.80 23.63
N ILE A 273 -8.35 -3.54 23.50
CA ILE A 273 -7.14 -3.34 24.27
C ILE A 273 -6.05 -2.81 23.35
N ILE A 274 -5.64 -1.56 23.59
CA ILE A 274 -4.68 -0.83 22.77
C ILE A 274 -3.34 -0.80 23.51
N SER A 275 -2.28 -1.28 22.87
CA SER A 275 -0.91 -1.24 23.37
C SER A 275 -0.11 -0.16 22.64
N ASN A 276 1.01 0.29 23.23
CA ASN A 276 1.92 1.26 22.63
C ASN A 276 1.21 2.51 22.06
N GLU A 277 0.29 3.06 22.83
CA GLU A 277 -0.73 4.04 22.43
C GLU A 277 -0.21 5.37 21.89
N LEU A 278 1.03 5.76 22.22
CA LEU A 278 1.64 6.99 21.74
C LEU A 278 2.47 6.81 20.46
N ASN A 279 2.65 5.58 20.02
CA ASN A 279 3.39 5.28 18.81
C ASN A 279 2.57 5.69 17.57
N SER A 280 3.20 6.33 16.59
CA SER A 280 2.53 6.80 15.36
C SER A 280 2.00 5.68 14.46
N HIS A 281 2.50 4.45 14.63
CA HIS A 281 1.98 3.26 13.95
C HIS A 281 0.70 2.72 14.57
N ASN A 282 0.31 3.24 15.74
CA ASN A 282 -0.96 2.91 16.33
C ASN A 282 -2.05 3.78 15.72
N GLN A 283 -2.80 3.21 14.81
CA GLN A 283 -3.80 3.89 13.99
C GLN A 283 -5.15 3.18 14.19
N ILE A 284 -5.97 3.70 15.08
CA ILE A 284 -7.24 3.07 15.48
C ILE A 284 -8.41 3.94 15.02
N SER A 285 -9.27 3.40 14.16
CA SER A 285 -10.41 4.10 13.61
C SER A 285 -11.66 3.21 13.64
N LEU A 286 -12.69 3.65 14.36
CA LEU A 286 -13.99 3.01 14.40
C LEU A 286 -15.05 3.96 13.84
N LYS A 287 -15.97 3.42 13.06
CA LYS A 287 -17.09 4.15 12.46
C LYS A 287 -18.38 3.34 12.59
N ASN A 288 -19.41 3.93 13.17
CA ASN A 288 -20.72 3.29 13.32
C ASN A 288 -20.68 1.91 14.00
N VAL A 289 -20.09 1.83 15.19
CA VAL A 289 -20.01 0.59 16.00
C VAL A 289 -21.07 0.63 17.10
N ILE A 290 -21.88 -0.41 17.21
CA ILE A 290 -22.95 -0.55 18.21
C ILE A 290 -22.49 -1.52 19.30
N LEU A 291 -22.67 -1.13 20.56
CA LEU A 291 -22.29 -1.95 21.70
C LEU A 291 -23.47 -2.10 22.67
N SER A 292 -23.62 -3.29 23.23
CA SER A 292 -24.59 -3.60 24.30
C SER A 292 -23.92 -4.43 25.37
N ASP A 293 -24.22 -4.14 26.62
CA ASP A 293 -23.66 -4.84 27.78
C ASP A 293 -22.11 -4.95 27.71
N THR A 294 -21.50 -3.84 27.32
CA THR A 294 -20.05 -3.69 27.10
C THR A 294 -19.62 -2.39 27.81
N PRO A 295 -19.23 -2.45 29.09
CA PRO A 295 -19.00 -1.25 29.89
C PRO A 295 -17.80 -0.43 29.45
N ASP A 296 -16.75 -1.08 28.89
CA ASP A 296 -15.52 -0.44 28.48
C ASP A 296 -15.33 -0.55 26.96
N LEU A 297 -15.34 0.61 26.30
CA LEU A 297 -15.07 0.68 24.86
C LEU A 297 -13.59 0.37 24.57
N ALA A 298 -12.67 0.99 25.32
CA ALA A 298 -11.25 0.80 25.10
C ALA A 298 -10.45 0.87 26.41
N TYR A 299 -9.41 0.05 26.48
CA TYR A 299 -8.40 0.09 27.54
C TYR A 299 -7.02 0.36 26.90
N PHE A 300 -6.37 1.43 27.33
CA PHE A 300 -5.02 1.81 26.93
C PHE A 300 -4.02 1.21 27.91
N ARG A 301 -3.21 0.27 27.42
CA ARG A 301 -2.37 -0.58 28.28
C ARG A 301 -1.25 0.19 29.01
N GLN A 302 -0.62 1.17 28.36
CA GLN A 302 0.51 1.91 28.95
C GLN A 302 0.05 2.95 29.98
N SER A 303 -0.96 3.74 29.66
CA SER A 303 -1.48 4.78 30.58
C SER A 303 -2.47 4.25 31.61
N GLY A 304 -3.02 3.07 31.41
CA GLY A 304 -4.13 2.55 32.20
C GLY A 304 -5.45 3.28 31.98
N LYS A 305 -5.53 4.15 30.97
CA LYS A 305 -6.75 4.91 30.66
C LYS A 305 -7.84 3.98 30.15
N ILE A 306 -9.05 4.20 30.63
CA ILE A 306 -10.25 3.50 30.20
C ILE A 306 -11.20 4.49 29.52
N VAL A 307 -11.71 4.12 28.35
CA VAL A 307 -12.82 4.81 27.69
C VAL A 307 -14.09 4.04 28.00
N LYS A 308 -14.91 4.60 28.86
CA LYS A 308 -16.20 3.99 29.26
C LYS A 308 -17.25 4.12 28.17
N GLY A 309 -18.16 3.16 28.08
CA GLY A 309 -19.36 3.24 27.27
C GLY A 309 -20.33 4.35 27.72
N ALA A 310 -21.19 4.81 26.84
CA ALA A 310 -22.17 5.87 27.15
C ALA A 310 -23.43 5.38 27.85
N GLY A 311 -23.58 4.10 28.09
CA GLY A 311 -24.74 3.48 28.71
C GLY A 311 -24.74 1.95 28.53
N ALA A 312 -25.85 1.30 28.83
CA ALA A 312 -26.00 -0.15 28.62
C ALA A 312 -25.98 -0.54 27.13
N ILE A 313 -26.57 0.32 26.30
CA ILE A 313 -26.55 0.21 24.82
C ILE A 313 -26.10 1.55 24.27
N TYR A 314 -25.10 1.56 23.43
CA TYR A 314 -24.60 2.81 22.85
C TYR A 314 -24.04 2.62 21.44
N SER A 315 -24.00 3.72 20.70
CA SER A 315 -23.38 3.82 19.38
C SER A 315 -22.12 4.65 19.44
N VAL A 316 -21.04 4.13 18.93
CA VAL A 316 -19.80 4.86 18.62
C VAL A 316 -19.88 5.27 17.16
N ARG A 317 -20.27 6.54 16.93
CA ARG A 317 -20.31 7.08 15.57
C ARG A 317 -18.91 7.27 15.01
N SER A 318 -17.97 7.68 15.86
CA SER A 318 -16.57 7.81 15.52
C SER A 318 -15.69 7.63 16.76
N PHE A 319 -14.66 6.82 16.67
CA PHE A 319 -13.52 6.77 17.58
C PHE A 319 -12.27 6.75 16.73
N VAL A 320 -11.42 7.79 16.85
CA VAL A 320 -10.17 7.88 16.09
C VAL A 320 -9.04 8.18 17.07
N HIS A 321 -8.08 7.27 17.19
CA HIS A 321 -6.92 7.44 18.05
C HIS A 321 -5.63 7.26 17.27
N GLY A 322 -4.74 8.25 17.36
CA GLY A 322 -3.44 8.31 16.72
C GLY A 322 -3.12 9.67 16.13
N ARG A 323 -2.16 9.72 15.22
CA ARG A 323 -1.69 10.96 14.59
C ARG A 323 -2.65 11.44 13.51
N GLN A 324 -3.07 12.69 13.58
CA GLN A 324 -4.14 13.25 12.73
C GLN A 324 -3.79 14.63 12.18
N ILE A 325 -4.28 14.92 10.99
CA ILE A 325 -4.29 16.23 10.35
C ILE A 325 -5.74 16.54 9.94
N ASP A 326 -6.39 17.47 10.66
CA ASP A 326 -7.76 17.89 10.37
C ASP A 326 -7.82 19.03 9.36
N ASP A 327 -6.73 19.74 9.18
CA ASP A 327 -6.62 20.90 8.32
C ASP A 327 -5.24 20.85 7.64
N LEU A 328 -5.24 20.88 6.31
CA LEU A 328 -4.01 20.88 5.53
C LEU A 328 -3.16 22.10 5.90
N GLY A 329 -1.86 21.90 5.99
CA GLY A 329 -0.91 22.94 6.39
C GLY A 329 -0.61 22.99 7.89
N LYS A 330 -1.34 22.24 8.71
CA LYS A 330 -0.99 22.06 10.13
C LYS A 330 -0.10 20.85 10.35
N SER A 331 0.72 20.94 11.40
CA SER A 331 1.49 19.80 11.88
C SER A 331 0.56 18.69 12.41
N PRO A 332 0.94 17.41 12.26
CA PRO A 332 0.14 16.32 12.79
C PRO A 332 0.14 16.31 14.32
N GLU A 333 -1.00 15.97 14.89
CA GLU A 333 -1.20 15.87 16.33
C GLU A 333 -1.69 14.46 16.70
N THR A 334 -1.09 13.86 17.75
CA THR A 334 -1.59 12.60 18.31
C THR A 334 -2.71 12.90 19.30
N LYS A 335 -3.92 12.46 18.97
CA LYS A 335 -5.11 12.71 19.78
C LYS A 335 -6.15 11.60 19.65
N THR A 336 -7.16 11.67 20.54
CA THR A 336 -8.33 10.79 20.49
C THR A 336 -9.58 11.63 20.23
N ILE A 337 -10.28 11.32 19.14
CA ILE A 337 -11.61 11.84 18.84
C ILE A 337 -12.62 10.75 19.23
N LEU A 338 -13.68 11.13 19.94
CA LEU A 338 -14.74 10.24 20.36
C LEU A 338 -16.09 10.92 20.18
N ASP A 339 -16.94 10.32 19.37
CA ASP A 339 -18.34 10.67 19.23
C ASP A 339 -19.21 9.43 19.54
N MET A 340 -19.87 9.46 20.69
CA MET A 340 -20.59 8.33 21.24
C MET A 340 -21.94 8.78 21.83
N THR A 341 -22.96 7.95 21.66
CA THR A 341 -24.32 8.27 22.11
C THR A 341 -25.01 7.05 22.68
N GLU A 342 -25.66 7.19 23.84
CA GLU A 342 -26.53 6.16 24.42
C GLU A 342 -27.75 5.90 23.52
N LEU A 343 -28.14 4.64 23.41
CA LEU A 343 -29.28 4.17 22.65
C LEU A 343 -30.34 3.56 23.55
N LYS A 344 -31.63 3.67 23.20
CA LYS A 344 -32.73 3.08 23.96
C LYS A 344 -32.97 1.60 23.71
N SER A 345 -32.51 1.10 22.57
CA SER A 345 -32.64 -0.30 22.17
C SER A 345 -31.51 -0.70 21.26
N LEU A 346 -31.16 -1.97 21.25
CA LEU A 346 -30.13 -2.53 20.39
C LEU A 346 -30.66 -2.58 18.94
N PRO A 347 -30.02 -1.87 17.99
CA PRO A 347 -30.37 -1.96 16.55
C PRO A 347 -30.09 -3.35 15.97
N GLU A 348 -30.80 -3.66 14.89
CA GLU A 348 -30.46 -4.83 14.07
C GLU A 348 -29.06 -4.66 13.48
N PRO A 349 -28.33 -5.76 13.19
CA PRO A 349 -27.05 -5.69 12.50
C PRO A 349 -27.16 -5.02 11.12
N ALA A 350 -26.07 -4.42 10.69
CA ALA A 350 -25.96 -3.92 9.32
C ALA A 350 -26.12 -5.08 8.30
N LEU A 351 -26.85 -4.82 7.23
CA LEU A 351 -27.03 -5.81 6.17
C LEU A 351 -25.82 -5.82 5.25
N THR A 352 -25.45 -7.00 4.74
CA THR A 352 -24.42 -7.13 3.70
C THR A 352 -24.85 -6.41 2.42
N ASP A 353 -23.88 -5.76 1.79
CA ASP A 353 -24.01 -5.17 0.46
C ASP A 353 -23.43 -6.09 -0.64
N ILE A 354 -22.88 -7.25 -0.27
CA ILE A 354 -22.33 -8.23 -1.21
C ILE A 354 -23.49 -9.01 -1.85
N PRO A 355 -23.66 -8.94 -3.18
CA PRO A 355 -24.70 -9.67 -3.88
C PRO A 355 -24.48 -11.19 -3.81
N LYS A 356 -25.53 -11.94 -3.58
CA LYS A 356 -25.50 -13.40 -3.65
C LYS A 356 -25.35 -13.89 -5.09
N LEU A 357 -24.57 -14.95 -5.30
CA LEU A 357 -24.53 -15.65 -6.56
C LEU A 357 -25.86 -16.42 -6.78
N PRO A 358 -26.30 -16.56 -8.01
CA PRO A 358 -27.45 -17.41 -8.33
C PRO A 358 -27.13 -18.87 -8.00
N PRO A 359 -28.19 -19.73 -7.73
CA PRO A 359 -27.99 -21.12 -7.41
C PRO A 359 -27.28 -21.87 -8.56
N THR A 360 -26.41 -22.82 -8.20
CA THR A 360 -25.59 -23.57 -9.16
C THR A 360 -26.41 -24.31 -10.22
N SER A 361 -27.65 -24.69 -9.89
CA SER A 361 -28.61 -25.28 -10.83
C SER A 361 -29.02 -24.37 -12.00
N SER A 362 -28.78 -23.05 -11.87
CA SER A 362 -29.05 -22.09 -12.94
C SER A 362 -27.81 -21.77 -13.81
N TRP A 363 -26.66 -22.34 -13.49
CA TRP A 363 -25.44 -22.09 -14.22
C TRP A 363 -25.38 -22.87 -15.53
N VAL A 364 -25.12 -22.18 -16.62
CA VAL A 364 -24.97 -22.84 -17.95
C VAL A 364 -23.49 -22.90 -18.27
N ASN A 365 -22.98 -24.12 -18.48
CA ASN A 365 -21.57 -24.34 -18.77
C ASN A 365 -21.22 -23.81 -20.18
N LEU A 366 -20.27 -22.88 -20.24
CA LEU A 366 -19.88 -22.25 -21.51
C LEU A 366 -19.29 -23.24 -22.53
N LYS A 367 -18.63 -24.31 -22.07
CA LYS A 367 -18.08 -25.34 -22.96
C LYS A 367 -19.17 -26.16 -23.64
N ASP A 368 -20.30 -26.39 -22.97
CA ASP A 368 -21.48 -27.07 -23.58
C ASP A 368 -22.15 -26.22 -24.66
N LEU A 369 -21.91 -24.88 -24.62
CA LEU A 369 -22.39 -23.94 -25.63
C LEU A 369 -21.39 -23.73 -26.79
N GLY A 370 -20.34 -24.55 -26.85
CA GLY A 370 -19.39 -24.61 -27.95
C GLY A 370 -18.08 -23.90 -27.78
N ALA A 371 -17.86 -23.16 -26.70
CA ALA A 371 -16.54 -22.57 -26.39
C ALA A 371 -15.53 -23.67 -26.05
N LYS A 372 -14.28 -23.50 -26.47
CA LYS A 372 -13.22 -24.48 -26.25
C LYS A 372 -12.39 -24.18 -25.01
N GLY A 373 -12.04 -22.91 -24.76
CA GLY A 373 -11.17 -22.54 -23.68
C GLY A 373 -9.78 -23.17 -23.73
N ASP A 374 -9.26 -23.38 -24.96
CA ASP A 374 -7.98 -24.04 -25.23
C ASP A 374 -6.83 -23.06 -25.52
N GLY A 375 -7.08 -21.74 -25.43
CA GLY A 375 -6.13 -20.68 -25.73
C GLY A 375 -5.84 -20.47 -27.22
N VAL A 376 -6.39 -21.30 -28.09
CA VAL A 376 -6.12 -21.28 -29.53
C VAL A 376 -7.36 -20.94 -30.35
N THR A 377 -8.47 -21.63 -30.07
CA THR A 377 -9.75 -21.42 -30.76
C THR A 377 -10.32 -20.04 -30.41
N ASP A 378 -10.86 -19.35 -31.42
CA ASP A 378 -11.59 -18.11 -31.22
C ASP A 378 -12.98 -18.39 -30.63
N ASP A 379 -13.14 -18.14 -29.34
CA ASP A 379 -14.37 -18.36 -28.59
C ASP A 379 -15.31 -17.12 -28.59
N THR A 380 -14.95 -16.05 -29.31
CA THR A 380 -15.71 -14.76 -29.32
C THR A 380 -17.19 -14.98 -29.60
N GLN A 381 -17.50 -15.74 -30.67
CA GLN A 381 -18.89 -15.94 -31.08
C GLN A 381 -19.65 -16.88 -30.15
N ALA A 382 -18.99 -17.91 -29.62
CA ALA A 382 -19.58 -18.82 -28.64
C ALA A 382 -20.00 -18.08 -27.38
N ILE A 383 -19.10 -17.21 -26.86
CA ILE A 383 -19.36 -16.37 -25.67
C ILE A 383 -20.50 -15.38 -25.95
N ARG A 384 -20.49 -14.68 -27.09
CA ARG A 384 -21.56 -13.75 -27.47
C ARG A 384 -22.93 -14.46 -27.60
N ASN A 385 -22.97 -15.67 -28.16
CA ASN A 385 -24.18 -16.45 -28.25
C ASN A 385 -24.67 -16.91 -26.87
N ALA A 386 -23.74 -17.29 -25.98
CA ALA A 386 -24.06 -17.64 -24.61
C ALA A 386 -24.73 -16.45 -23.89
N ILE A 387 -24.13 -15.27 -23.96
CA ILE A 387 -24.67 -14.04 -23.37
C ILE A 387 -26.02 -13.66 -23.95
N SER A 388 -26.23 -13.87 -25.24
CA SER A 388 -27.52 -13.56 -25.89
C SER A 388 -28.65 -14.40 -25.36
N ASN A 389 -28.37 -15.66 -25.03
CA ASN A 389 -29.38 -16.67 -24.72
C ASN A 389 -29.52 -16.99 -23.23
N HIS A 390 -28.49 -16.73 -22.44
CA HIS A 390 -28.44 -17.10 -21.03
C HIS A 390 -28.04 -15.92 -20.16
N GLN A 391 -28.59 -15.84 -18.94
CA GLN A 391 -28.24 -14.82 -17.94
C GLN A 391 -27.01 -15.25 -17.15
N VAL A 392 -26.93 -16.52 -16.71
CA VAL A 392 -25.89 -17.04 -15.84
C VAL A 392 -25.00 -17.99 -16.62
N ILE A 393 -23.75 -17.59 -16.82
CA ILE A 393 -22.77 -18.33 -17.61
C ILE A 393 -21.63 -18.75 -16.68
N TYR A 394 -21.46 -20.06 -16.56
CA TYR A 394 -20.33 -20.66 -15.87
C TYR A 394 -19.18 -20.91 -16.86
N MET A 395 -18.01 -20.42 -16.53
CA MET A 395 -16.79 -20.60 -17.30
C MET A 395 -15.88 -21.59 -16.56
N PRO A 396 -15.86 -22.87 -16.92
CA PRO A 396 -14.92 -23.84 -16.36
C PRO A 396 -13.47 -23.44 -16.66
N GLN A 397 -12.52 -24.03 -15.93
CA GLN A 397 -11.09 -23.75 -16.16
C GLN A 397 -10.74 -23.90 -17.64
N GLY A 398 -10.08 -22.87 -18.17
CA GLY A 398 -9.66 -22.76 -19.56
C GLY A 398 -9.23 -21.35 -19.92
N VAL A 399 -8.48 -21.25 -21.01
CA VAL A 399 -8.03 -19.97 -21.60
C VAL A 399 -8.93 -19.68 -22.81
N TYR A 400 -9.87 -18.75 -22.65
CA TYR A 400 -10.86 -18.40 -23.67
C TYR A 400 -10.33 -17.27 -24.53
N ARG A 401 -9.79 -17.60 -25.71
CA ARG A 401 -9.29 -16.61 -26.66
C ARG A 401 -10.45 -15.87 -27.33
N VAL A 402 -10.34 -14.55 -27.36
CA VAL A 402 -11.30 -13.69 -28.06
C VAL A 402 -10.58 -12.72 -29.02
N THR A 403 -11.29 -12.27 -30.05
CA THR A 403 -10.73 -11.39 -31.10
C THR A 403 -11.45 -10.05 -31.16
N ASP A 404 -12.48 -9.84 -30.34
CA ASP A 404 -13.21 -8.58 -30.25
C ASP A 404 -13.88 -8.42 -28.88
N THR A 405 -14.40 -7.24 -28.58
CA THR A 405 -15.09 -6.91 -27.31
C THR A 405 -16.22 -7.89 -27.01
N ILE A 406 -16.27 -8.35 -25.78
CA ILE A 406 -17.39 -9.08 -25.18
C ILE A 406 -18.30 -8.06 -24.48
N ALA A 407 -19.40 -7.71 -25.13
CA ALA A 407 -20.42 -6.84 -24.55
C ALA A 407 -21.43 -7.64 -23.74
N LEU A 408 -21.63 -7.26 -22.48
CA LEU A 408 -22.59 -7.92 -21.60
C LEU A 408 -23.99 -7.29 -21.74
N LYS A 409 -25.02 -8.06 -21.43
CA LYS A 409 -26.39 -7.57 -21.19
C LYS A 409 -26.51 -7.03 -19.75
N PRO A 410 -27.53 -6.19 -19.45
CA PRO A 410 -27.67 -5.57 -18.13
C PRO A 410 -27.80 -6.53 -16.94
N ASP A 411 -28.10 -7.78 -17.19
CA ASP A 411 -28.31 -8.84 -16.21
C ASP A 411 -27.34 -10.02 -16.34
N THR A 412 -26.36 -9.92 -17.22
CA THR A 412 -25.39 -11.01 -17.43
C THR A 412 -24.54 -11.24 -16.20
N ILE A 413 -24.39 -12.50 -15.81
CA ILE A 413 -23.56 -13.00 -14.72
C ILE A 413 -22.53 -13.96 -15.31
N LEU A 414 -21.24 -13.62 -15.17
CA LEU A 414 -20.10 -14.46 -15.57
C LEU A 414 -19.44 -15.03 -14.32
N ILE A 415 -19.36 -16.35 -14.24
CA ILE A 415 -18.81 -17.06 -13.09
C ILE A 415 -17.66 -17.95 -13.52
N GLY A 416 -16.46 -17.65 -13.02
CA GLY A 416 -15.36 -18.58 -12.89
C GLY A 416 -15.15 -18.89 -11.41
N LEU A 417 -14.23 -19.79 -11.08
CA LEU A 417 -13.93 -20.15 -9.70
C LEU A 417 -12.43 -20.11 -9.38
N ASN A 418 -11.61 -19.68 -10.34
CA ASN A 418 -10.18 -19.44 -10.15
C ASN A 418 -9.65 -18.58 -11.30
N PRO A 419 -9.31 -17.31 -11.10
CA PRO A 419 -9.01 -16.36 -12.17
C PRO A 419 -7.72 -16.66 -12.94
N ILE A 420 -6.80 -17.42 -12.36
CA ILE A 420 -5.56 -17.78 -13.06
C ILE A 420 -5.75 -18.98 -13.98
N SER A 421 -6.67 -19.87 -13.64
CA SER A 421 -6.98 -21.03 -14.46
C SER A 421 -8.18 -20.83 -15.41
N THR A 422 -8.95 -19.74 -15.22
CA THR A 422 -10.12 -19.38 -16.01
C THR A 422 -9.98 -17.94 -16.46
N HIS A 423 -9.57 -17.67 -17.69
CA HIS A 423 -9.44 -16.29 -18.17
C HIS A 423 -9.77 -16.07 -19.64
N LEU A 424 -10.22 -14.86 -19.92
CA LEU A 424 -10.37 -14.35 -21.27
C LEU A 424 -9.05 -13.73 -21.73
N THR A 425 -8.59 -14.04 -22.93
CA THR A 425 -7.34 -13.50 -23.49
C THR A 425 -7.52 -12.98 -24.92
N ILE A 426 -6.84 -11.90 -25.22
CA ILE A 426 -6.57 -11.46 -26.59
C ILE A 426 -5.08 -11.61 -26.90
N LEU A 427 -4.78 -12.16 -28.06
CA LEU A 427 -3.39 -12.32 -28.50
C LEU A 427 -2.79 -10.98 -28.93
N ASN A 428 -1.46 -10.91 -28.92
CA ASN A 428 -0.72 -9.75 -29.46
C ASN A 428 -1.16 -9.42 -30.88
N ASN A 429 -1.26 -8.13 -31.20
CA ASN A 429 -1.63 -7.61 -32.53
C ASN A 429 -3.02 -8.06 -33.00
N THR A 430 -3.96 -8.28 -32.07
CA THR A 430 -5.36 -8.53 -32.42
C THR A 430 -5.96 -7.30 -33.10
N GLU A 431 -6.34 -7.41 -34.37
CA GLU A 431 -6.71 -6.30 -35.26
C GLU A 431 -7.71 -5.32 -34.62
N ALA A 432 -8.75 -5.85 -34.00
CA ALA A 432 -9.80 -5.03 -33.38
C ALA A 432 -9.31 -4.14 -32.23
N PHE A 433 -8.17 -4.44 -31.61
CA PHE A 433 -7.59 -3.71 -30.49
C PHE A 433 -6.31 -2.94 -30.86
N GLY A 434 -5.93 -2.97 -32.13
CA GLY A 434 -4.76 -2.25 -32.67
C GLY A 434 -5.06 -0.84 -33.16
N GLY A 435 -4.01 -0.16 -33.67
CA GLY A 435 -4.11 1.17 -34.27
C GLY A 435 -4.28 2.29 -33.26
N PHE A 436 -4.74 3.45 -33.75
CA PHE A 436 -5.04 4.63 -32.94
C PHE A 436 -6.54 4.80 -32.77
N GLY A 437 -6.97 5.36 -31.66
CA GLY A 437 -8.37 5.65 -31.37
C GLY A 437 -8.71 5.53 -29.91
N PRO A 438 -9.98 5.64 -29.52
CA PRO A 438 -10.40 5.53 -28.14
C PRO A 438 -10.13 4.14 -27.58
N PRO A 439 -10.04 4.02 -26.23
CA PRO A 439 -9.85 2.73 -25.57
C PRO A 439 -10.95 1.74 -25.95
N LYS A 440 -10.58 0.49 -26.20
CA LYS A 440 -11.49 -0.58 -26.54
C LYS A 440 -11.45 -1.67 -25.45
N PRO A 441 -12.55 -1.89 -24.73
CA PRO A 441 -12.58 -2.86 -23.65
C PRO A 441 -12.63 -4.30 -24.19
N LEU A 442 -11.93 -5.22 -23.50
CA LEU A 442 -12.12 -6.63 -23.70
C LEU A 442 -13.52 -7.04 -23.22
N ILE A 443 -13.93 -6.59 -22.04
CA ILE A 443 -15.30 -6.74 -21.53
C ILE A 443 -15.94 -5.35 -21.38
N ASP A 444 -17.10 -5.16 -21.99
CA ASP A 444 -17.91 -3.93 -21.86
C ASP A 444 -19.19 -4.20 -21.08
N VAL A 445 -19.28 -3.63 -19.87
CA VAL A 445 -20.42 -3.81 -18.97
C VAL A 445 -21.39 -2.64 -19.15
N PRO A 446 -22.69 -2.88 -19.40
CA PRO A 446 -23.62 -1.85 -19.78
C PRO A 446 -24.00 -0.91 -18.62
N ARG A 447 -24.42 0.30 -18.96
CA ARG A 447 -24.87 1.32 -18.00
C ARG A 447 -26.08 0.86 -17.20
N GLY A 448 -26.00 1.01 -15.87
CA GLY A 448 -27.11 0.72 -14.94
C GLY A 448 -27.44 -0.75 -14.77
N GLY A 449 -26.63 -1.65 -15.31
CA GLY A 449 -26.82 -3.11 -15.19
C GLY A 449 -26.70 -3.61 -13.76
N LYS A 450 -27.10 -4.86 -13.54
CA LYS A 450 -26.95 -5.63 -12.29
C LYS A 450 -25.98 -6.79 -12.51
N ASN A 451 -24.89 -6.48 -13.18
CA ASN A 451 -23.92 -7.49 -13.62
C ASN A 451 -23.12 -8.05 -12.44
N ILE A 452 -22.77 -9.33 -12.56
CA ILE A 452 -21.79 -9.99 -11.69
C ILE A 452 -20.69 -10.59 -12.56
N ILE A 453 -19.44 -10.32 -12.18
CA ILE A 453 -18.24 -10.96 -12.73
C ILE A 453 -17.44 -11.51 -11.55
N THR A 454 -17.20 -12.81 -11.49
CA THR A 454 -16.44 -13.40 -10.38
C THR A 454 -15.53 -14.54 -10.84
N GLY A 455 -14.35 -14.65 -10.21
CA GLY A 455 -13.43 -15.77 -10.35
C GLY A 455 -12.82 -15.92 -11.75
N ILE A 456 -12.67 -14.83 -12.50
CA ILE A 456 -12.09 -14.85 -13.86
C ILE A 456 -10.90 -13.91 -14.02
N GLY A 457 -9.96 -14.32 -14.86
CA GLY A 457 -8.85 -13.50 -15.31
C GLY A 457 -9.17 -12.73 -16.60
N VAL A 458 -8.50 -11.61 -16.81
CA VAL A 458 -8.63 -10.75 -17.98
C VAL A 458 -7.24 -10.42 -18.50
N ASP A 459 -6.90 -10.93 -19.68
CA ASP A 459 -5.61 -10.78 -20.33
C ASP A 459 -5.77 -9.97 -21.62
N THR A 460 -5.18 -8.78 -21.65
CA THR A 460 -5.23 -7.88 -22.80
C THR A 460 -4.06 -8.08 -23.76
N GLY A 461 -3.22 -9.09 -23.54
CA GLY A 461 -1.98 -9.27 -24.29
C GLY A 461 -1.02 -8.10 -24.09
N ALA A 462 0.05 -8.04 -24.89
CA ALA A 462 1.09 -7.01 -24.78
C ALA A 462 1.00 -5.94 -25.86
N ARG A 463 0.73 -6.29 -27.11
CA ARG A 463 0.81 -5.38 -28.27
C ARG A 463 -0.56 -5.08 -28.85
N ASN A 464 -1.44 -4.53 -28.04
CA ASN A 464 -2.81 -4.15 -28.41
C ASN A 464 -3.04 -2.69 -27.98
N THR A 465 -2.62 -1.73 -28.77
CA THR A 465 -2.48 -0.30 -28.40
C THR A 465 -3.77 0.37 -27.92
N ARG A 466 -4.93 -0.15 -28.30
CA ARG A 466 -6.24 0.35 -27.85
C ARG A 466 -6.89 -0.50 -26.77
N ALA A 467 -6.25 -1.60 -26.39
CA ALA A 467 -6.85 -2.49 -25.41
C ALA A 467 -7.00 -1.85 -24.03
N MET A 468 -8.04 -2.24 -23.36
CA MET A 468 -8.26 -2.10 -21.92
C MET A 468 -8.98 -3.33 -21.42
N GLY A 469 -8.83 -3.68 -20.14
CA GLY A 469 -9.44 -4.87 -19.58
C GLY A 469 -10.96 -4.77 -19.53
N ILE A 470 -11.51 -4.14 -18.50
CA ILE A 470 -12.95 -4.02 -18.29
C ILE A 470 -13.38 -2.56 -18.26
N ARG A 471 -14.41 -2.21 -19.05
CA ARG A 471 -15.14 -0.97 -18.88
C ARG A 471 -16.44 -1.23 -18.13
N TRP A 472 -16.55 -0.67 -16.91
CA TRP A 472 -17.64 -0.96 -16.01
C TRP A 472 -18.58 0.24 -15.87
N LYS A 473 -19.84 0.08 -16.28
CA LYS A 473 -20.87 1.12 -16.19
C LYS A 473 -22.11 0.61 -15.45
N ALA A 474 -22.03 -0.55 -14.81
CA ALA A 474 -23.13 -1.17 -14.09
C ALA A 474 -23.52 -0.40 -12.82
N GLY A 475 -24.75 -0.56 -12.39
CA GLY A 475 -25.33 0.19 -11.28
C GLY A 475 -24.95 -0.32 -9.88
N PRO A 476 -25.58 0.24 -8.83
CA PRO A 476 -25.15 0.00 -7.44
C PRO A 476 -25.38 -1.42 -6.92
N SER A 477 -26.19 -2.22 -7.62
CA SER A 477 -26.46 -3.63 -7.26
C SER A 477 -25.58 -4.62 -8.03
N SER A 478 -24.52 -4.14 -8.67
CA SER A 478 -23.58 -4.96 -9.42
C SER A 478 -22.38 -5.39 -8.58
N TYR A 479 -21.68 -6.43 -9.02
CA TYR A 479 -20.61 -7.03 -8.23
C TYR A 479 -19.46 -7.53 -9.10
N MET A 480 -18.24 -7.19 -8.73
CA MET A 480 -17.02 -7.76 -9.27
C MET A 480 -16.22 -8.38 -8.12
N ASN A 481 -15.85 -9.65 -8.24
CA ASN A 481 -15.13 -10.35 -7.19
C ASN A 481 -14.08 -11.30 -7.76
N ASP A 482 -12.94 -11.41 -7.08
CA ASP A 482 -11.90 -12.38 -7.43
C ASP A 482 -11.51 -12.26 -8.92
N VAL A 483 -11.20 -11.04 -9.36
CA VAL A 483 -10.81 -10.75 -10.75
C VAL A 483 -9.34 -10.37 -10.81
N LYS A 484 -8.58 -11.15 -11.60
CA LYS A 484 -7.17 -10.87 -11.89
C LYS A 484 -7.03 -10.25 -13.28
N PHE A 485 -6.43 -9.06 -13.35
CA PHE A 485 -5.91 -8.55 -14.61
C PHE A 485 -4.52 -9.16 -14.83
N ILE A 486 -4.42 -9.97 -15.88
CA ILE A 486 -3.23 -10.78 -16.16
C ILE A 486 -2.08 -9.87 -16.63
N GLY A 487 -0.93 -10.05 -16.01
CA GLY A 487 0.30 -9.34 -16.32
C GLY A 487 1.50 -10.24 -15.96
N GLY A 488 2.68 -9.66 -15.77
CA GLY A 488 3.86 -10.43 -15.40
C GLY A 488 3.80 -10.94 -13.97
N HIS A 489 3.70 -10.02 -13.02
CA HIS A 489 3.72 -10.39 -11.61
C HIS A 489 2.45 -11.14 -11.19
N GLY A 490 2.64 -12.26 -10.49
CA GLY A 490 1.55 -13.10 -10.00
C GLY A 490 0.81 -13.89 -11.08
N SER A 491 1.13 -13.74 -12.36
CA SER A 491 0.58 -14.60 -13.42
C SER A 491 1.34 -15.91 -13.49
N MET A 492 0.61 -17.01 -13.64
CA MET A 492 1.19 -18.36 -13.59
C MET A 492 1.09 -19.03 -14.94
N GLU A 493 2.18 -19.68 -15.33
CA GLU A 493 2.23 -20.55 -16.50
C GLU A 493 1.76 -21.97 -16.17
N PRO A 494 1.23 -22.73 -17.13
CA PRO A 494 0.98 -24.15 -16.95
C PRO A 494 2.24 -24.88 -16.48
N GLY A 495 2.12 -25.64 -15.38
CA GLY A 495 3.26 -26.30 -14.73
C GLY A 495 3.82 -25.55 -13.52
N GLY A 496 3.26 -24.38 -13.16
CA GLY A 496 3.50 -23.71 -11.89
C GLY A 496 4.62 -22.66 -11.90
N GLY A 497 5.17 -22.29 -13.06
CA GLY A 497 6.07 -21.15 -13.20
C GLY A 497 5.31 -19.82 -13.21
N TYR A 498 6.00 -18.71 -12.90
CA TYR A 498 5.43 -17.38 -13.09
C TYR A 498 5.72 -16.85 -14.49
N SER A 499 4.74 -16.14 -15.06
CA SER A 499 4.94 -15.42 -16.32
C SER A 499 6.00 -14.35 -16.17
N PRO A 500 6.75 -14.03 -17.26
CA PRO A 500 7.69 -12.92 -17.25
C PRO A 500 6.99 -11.59 -16.92
N VAL A 501 7.74 -10.70 -16.29
CA VAL A 501 7.29 -9.33 -16.06
C VAL A 501 7.10 -8.62 -17.39
N TYR A 502 5.89 -8.08 -17.63
CA TYR A 502 5.56 -7.40 -18.87
C TYR A 502 5.90 -5.92 -18.82
N ASN A 503 5.49 -5.29 -17.73
CA ASN A 503 5.65 -3.86 -17.56
C ASN A 503 7.05 -3.52 -17.09
N SER A 504 7.60 -2.41 -17.54
CA SER A 504 8.87 -1.91 -17.06
C SER A 504 8.91 -0.40 -17.13
N SER A 505 9.87 0.22 -16.47
CA SER A 505 10.10 1.66 -16.52
C SER A 505 10.64 2.18 -17.86
N ARG A 506 10.86 1.32 -18.83
CA ARG A 506 11.35 1.68 -20.18
C ARG A 506 10.23 2.12 -21.10
N THR A 507 9.34 2.92 -20.60
CA THR A 507 8.29 3.57 -21.39
C THR A 507 8.87 4.24 -22.62
N GLY A 508 8.28 4.00 -23.77
CA GLY A 508 8.71 4.59 -25.03
C GLY A 508 9.92 3.91 -25.69
N ASP A 509 10.34 2.71 -25.20
CA ASP A 509 11.34 1.91 -25.90
C ASP A 509 10.93 1.64 -27.35
N ALA A 510 11.84 1.84 -28.26
CA ALA A 510 11.61 1.58 -29.68
C ALA A 510 11.53 0.09 -30.02
N ASP A 511 11.99 -0.79 -29.15
CA ASP A 511 11.89 -2.23 -29.32
C ASP A 511 10.41 -2.64 -29.31
N VAL A 512 9.95 -3.24 -30.40
CA VAL A 512 8.56 -3.67 -30.54
C VAL A 512 8.19 -4.80 -29.58
N ASP A 513 9.18 -5.49 -29.03
CA ASP A 513 8.97 -6.57 -28.07
C ASP A 513 8.94 -6.07 -26.61
N ASN A 514 9.36 -4.83 -26.38
CA ASN A 514 9.39 -4.18 -25.07
C ASN A 514 8.39 -3.03 -25.00
N LYS A 515 7.11 -3.33 -25.03
CA LYS A 515 6.05 -2.34 -24.94
C LYS A 515 5.30 -2.48 -23.63
N TRP A 516 5.23 -1.46 -22.83
CA TRP A 516 4.66 -1.56 -21.50
C TRP A 516 3.72 -0.45 -21.09
N ASP A 517 3.47 0.56 -21.64
CA ASP A 517 2.37 1.48 -21.40
C ASP A 517 1.64 1.83 -22.72
N SER A 518 1.60 0.86 -23.62
CA SER A 518 0.94 1.02 -24.90
C SER A 518 -0.58 0.88 -24.86
N GLN A 519 -1.10 0.38 -23.74
CA GLN A 519 -2.54 0.15 -23.55
C GLN A 519 -3.12 1.20 -22.59
N TYR A 520 -4.45 1.21 -22.45
CA TYR A 520 -5.17 2.09 -21.54
C TYR A 520 -5.19 1.54 -20.09
N TRP A 521 -6.35 1.42 -19.45
CA TRP A 521 -6.46 0.99 -18.05
C TRP A 521 -6.81 -0.48 -17.95
N SER A 522 -6.42 -1.13 -16.86
CA SER A 522 -6.90 -2.48 -16.55
C SER A 522 -8.41 -2.48 -16.27
N LEU A 523 -8.86 -1.62 -15.35
CA LEU A 523 -10.28 -1.42 -15.05
C LEU A 523 -10.66 0.04 -15.15
N TRP A 524 -11.70 0.34 -15.92
CA TRP A 524 -12.29 1.67 -16.01
C TRP A 524 -13.75 1.65 -15.56
N ILE A 525 -14.03 2.22 -14.39
CA ILE A 525 -15.37 2.40 -13.87
C ILE A 525 -15.81 3.81 -14.25
N THR A 526 -16.88 3.93 -15.04
CA THR A 526 -17.24 5.22 -15.61
C THR A 526 -18.74 5.31 -15.94
N ASP A 527 -19.17 6.48 -16.39
CA ASP A 527 -20.53 6.72 -16.94
C ASP A 527 -21.65 6.27 -15.98
N GLY A 528 -21.48 6.63 -14.71
CA GLY A 528 -22.40 6.26 -13.64
C GLY A 528 -22.21 4.83 -13.10
N GLY A 529 -21.08 4.20 -13.39
CA GLY A 529 -20.73 2.90 -12.82
C GLY A 529 -20.53 2.93 -11.31
N GLY A 530 -20.89 1.85 -10.61
CA GLY A 530 -20.75 1.67 -9.18
C GLY A 530 -20.94 0.19 -8.79
N GLY A 531 -21.32 -0.06 -7.54
CA GLY A 531 -21.52 -1.41 -7.02
C GLY A 531 -20.39 -1.85 -6.07
N VAL A 532 -20.25 -3.14 -5.90
CA VAL A 532 -19.27 -3.76 -5.01
C VAL A 532 -18.12 -4.37 -5.81
N PHE A 533 -16.90 -4.08 -5.40
CA PHE A 533 -15.66 -4.62 -5.97
C PHE A 533 -14.86 -5.26 -4.84
N LYS A 534 -14.55 -6.55 -4.97
CA LYS A 534 -13.86 -7.28 -3.92
C LYS A 534 -12.77 -8.18 -4.49
N ASP A 535 -11.63 -8.24 -3.82
CA ASP A 535 -10.48 -9.07 -4.22
C ASP A 535 -10.11 -8.89 -5.71
N ILE A 536 -9.78 -7.64 -6.07
CA ILE A 536 -9.33 -7.28 -7.42
C ILE A 536 -7.81 -7.10 -7.39
N TRP A 537 -7.13 -7.73 -8.33
CA TRP A 537 -5.69 -7.59 -8.45
C TRP A 537 -5.26 -7.24 -9.87
N THR A 538 -4.49 -6.16 -10.00
CA THR A 538 -3.84 -5.78 -11.24
C THR A 538 -2.37 -5.48 -10.96
N ALA A 539 -1.48 -6.21 -11.64
CA ALA A 539 -0.05 -6.08 -11.45
C ALA A 539 0.70 -6.35 -12.76
N SER A 540 1.69 -5.51 -13.05
CA SER A 540 2.62 -5.70 -14.19
C SER A 540 1.90 -5.90 -15.52
N THR A 541 0.76 -5.25 -15.74
CA THR A 541 0.03 -5.31 -17.01
C THR A 541 0.64 -4.30 -18.00
N TYR A 542 0.32 -4.41 -19.28
CA TYR A 542 0.71 -3.41 -20.29
C TYR A 542 -0.14 -2.13 -20.24
N ALA A 543 -1.05 -2.03 -19.28
CA ALA A 543 -1.87 -0.85 -19.11
C ALA A 543 -1.06 0.32 -18.53
N SER A 544 -1.36 1.53 -18.97
CA SER A 544 -0.73 2.76 -18.46
C SER A 544 -1.12 3.03 -17.00
N ALA A 545 -2.31 2.60 -16.58
CA ALA A 545 -2.79 2.69 -15.21
C ALA A 545 -3.57 1.45 -14.81
N GLY A 546 -3.62 1.15 -13.49
CA GLY A 546 -4.36 0.03 -12.96
C GLY A 546 -5.87 0.28 -12.99
N ILE A 547 -6.34 1.17 -12.13
CA ILE A 547 -7.76 1.46 -11.94
C ILE A 547 -8.05 2.92 -12.24
N TYR A 548 -9.04 3.16 -13.09
CA TYR A 548 -9.59 4.49 -13.31
C TYR A 548 -11.07 4.52 -12.94
N ILE A 549 -11.46 5.40 -12.05
CA ILE A 549 -12.85 5.67 -11.67
C ILE A 549 -13.19 7.08 -12.12
N SER A 550 -14.20 7.23 -12.99
CA SER A 550 -14.57 8.55 -13.48
C SER A 550 -16.07 8.75 -13.64
N ASP A 551 -16.47 10.01 -13.58
CA ASP A 551 -17.81 10.47 -13.96
C ASP A 551 -18.95 9.66 -13.33
N THR A 552 -18.84 9.41 -12.01
CA THR A 552 -19.84 8.65 -11.28
C THR A 552 -20.15 9.23 -9.90
N LYS A 553 -21.44 9.21 -9.56
CA LYS A 553 -22.00 9.48 -8.23
C LYS A 553 -22.73 8.24 -7.67
N THR A 554 -22.73 7.16 -8.43
CA THR A 554 -23.31 5.89 -8.00
C THR A 554 -22.47 5.33 -6.85
N PRO A 555 -23.09 4.86 -5.77
CA PRO A 555 -22.35 4.28 -4.66
C PRO A 555 -21.40 3.17 -5.11
N GLY A 556 -20.15 3.26 -4.70
CA GLY A 556 -19.13 2.25 -4.94
C GLY A 556 -18.46 1.81 -3.63
N ARG A 557 -18.18 0.53 -3.51
CA ARG A 557 -17.48 -0.08 -2.38
C ARG A 557 -16.37 -0.99 -2.90
N ILE A 558 -15.17 -0.75 -2.42
CA ILE A 558 -14.00 -1.61 -2.73
C ILE A 558 -13.57 -2.29 -1.44
N TYR A 559 -13.54 -3.63 -1.45
CA TYR A 559 -13.07 -4.47 -0.37
C TYR A 559 -11.88 -5.30 -0.84
N ALA A 560 -10.69 -5.08 -0.27
CA ALA A 560 -9.44 -5.72 -0.67
C ALA A 560 -9.11 -5.55 -2.17
N MET A 561 -8.22 -4.64 -2.48
CA MET A 561 -7.75 -4.43 -3.84
C MET A 561 -6.24 -4.19 -3.80
N SER A 562 -5.52 -4.88 -4.70
CA SER A 562 -4.11 -4.64 -4.96
C SER A 562 -3.90 -4.09 -6.36
N VAL A 563 -3.28 -2.93 -6.45
CA VAL A 563 -2.98 -2.25 -7.72
C VAL A 563 -1.49 -1.96 -7.73
N GLU A 564 -0.76 -2.59 -8.65
CA GLU A 564 0.68 -2.72 -8.55
C GLU A 564 1.37 -2.61 -9.90
N HIS A 565 2.54 -1.98 -9.89
CA HIS A 565 3.52 -2.02 -10.97
C HIS A 565 3.03 -1.43 -12.31
N HIS A 566 2.25 -0.35 -12.26
CA HIS A 566 1.88 0.38 -13.46
C HIS A 566 2.84 1.56 -13.70
N VAL A 567 3.06 1.88 -14.96
CA VAL A 567 4.09 2.86 -15.32
C VAL A 567 3.71 4.29 -14.98
N ARG A 568 2.42 4.65 -15.05
CA ARG A 568 1.95 6.03 -14.88
C ARG A 568 1.12 6.26 -13.62
N ASN A 569 0.07 5.48 -13.44
CA ASN A 569 -0.82 5.61 -12.28
C ASN A 569 -1.24 4.22 -11.77
N GLU A 570 -1.33 4.06 -10.46
CA GLU A 570 -2.02 2.89 -9.92
C GLU A 570 -3.53 3.14 -9.88
N VAL A 571 -3.98 4.19 -9.22
CA VAL A 571 -5.40 4.53 -9.07
C VAL A 571 -5.64 6.00 -9.43
N ARG A 572 -6.65 6.23 -10.25
CA ARG A 572 -7.09 7.57 -10.59
C ARG A 572 -8.60 7.74 -10.37
N LEU A 573 -8.98 8.81 -9.69
CA LEU A 573 -10.37 9.22 -9.48
C LEU A 573 -10.62 10.59 -10.14
N LYS A 574 -11.69 10.71 -10.91
CA LYS A 574 -12.08 11.97 -11.54
C LYS A 574 -13.60 12.13 -11.57
N ASN A 575 -14.12 13.24 -11.02
CA ASN A 575 -15.56 13.50 -10.94
C ASN A 575 -16.32 12.38 -10.19
N VAL A 576 -15.77 11.92 -9.06
CA VAL A 576 -16.28 10.78 -8.28
C VAL A 576 -16.87 11.25 -6.96
N SER A 577 -18.01 10.67 -6.57
CA SER A 577 -18.54 10.88 -5.23
C SER A 577 -19.29 9.65 -4.70
N ASN A 578 -19.41 9.55 -3.35
CA ASN A 578 -20.11 8.48 -2.66
C ASN A 578 -19.39 7.12 -2.76
N TRP A 579 -18.05 7.14 -2.59
CA TRP A 579 -17.22 5.94 -2.65
C TRP A 579 -16.53 5.68 -1.33
N LYS A 580 -16.42 4.38 -0.97
CA LYS A 580 -15.61 3.91 0.15
C LYS A 580 -14.67 2.82 -0.34
N ILE A 581 -13.40 2.98 -0.01
CA ILE A 581 -12.29 2.14 -0.46
C ILE A 581 -11.60 1.58 0.77
N TYR A 582 -11.71 0.27 0.98
CA TYR A 582 -11.17 -0.42 2.14
C TYR A 582 -10.03 -1.35 1.73
N ALA A 583 -8.96 -1.37 2.54
CA ALA A 583 -7.82 -2.26 2.37
C ALA A 583 -7.21 -2.18 0.95
N LEU A 584 -6.92 -0.95 0.50
CA LEU A 584 -6.25 -0.73 -0.78
C LEU A 584 -4.73 -0.80 -0.58
N GLN A 585 -4.10 -1.68 -1.32
CA GLN A 585 -2.64 -1.78 -1.44
C GLN A 585 -2.19 -1.22 -2.79
N LEU A 586 -1.14 -0.40 -2.75
CA LEU A 586 -0.46 0.13 -3.92
C LEU A 586 1.02 -0.19 -3.81
N GLU A 587 1.62 -0.66 -4.89
CA GLU A 587 3.00 -1.12 -4.85
C GLU A 587 3.79 -0.69 -6.08
N GLU A 588 4.97 -0.11 -5.84
CA GLU A 588 5.92 0.24 -6.89
C GLU A 588 7.22 -0.57 -6.72
N GLU A 589 7.72 -1.07 -7.84
CA GLU A 589 9.00 -1.78 -7.95
C GLU A 589 9.99 -1.08 -8.88
N TYR A 590 11.28 -1.33 -8.66
CA TYR A 590 12.36 -0.72 -9.43
C TYR A 590 12.24 -0.96 -10.95
N ALA A 591 11.90 -2.18 -11.34
CA ALA A 591 11.90 -2.57 -12.75
C ALA A 591 10.68 -2.05 -13.53
N GLU A 592 9.61 -1.67 -12.85
CA GLU A 592 8.31 -1.47 -13.48
C GLU A 592 7.73 -0.08 -13.25
N SER A 593 7.75 0.41 -12.01
CA SER A 593 6.95 1.58 -11.62
C SER A 593 7.65 2.59 -10.70
N PRO A 594 8.97 2.84 -10.81
CA PRO A 594 9.64 3.75 -9.88
C PRO A 594 9.15 5.20 -9.98
N ASP A 595 8.56 5.58 -11.11
CA ASP A 595 8.05 6.92 -11.41
C ASP A 595 6.51 6.98 -11.50
N CYS A 596 5.83 5.96 -11.00
CA CYS A 596 4.37 5.91 -10.97
C CYS A 596 3.79 6.91 -9.95
N GLN A 597 2.70 7.61 -10.33
CA GLN A 597 1.86 8.36 -9.38
C GLN A 597 0.82 7.41 -8.78
N PRO A 598 0.93 7.01 -7.50
CA PRO A 598 0.05 5.98 -6.95
C PRO A 598 -1.42 6.38 -6.97
N ILE A 599 -1.78 7.50 -6.36
CA ILE A 599 -3.16 8.00 -6.36
C ILE A 599 -3.24 9.41 -6.93
N GLU A 600 -4.19 9.60 -7.86
CA GLU A 600 -4.57 10.91 -8.37
C GLU A 600 -6.06 11.13 -8.18
N ILE A 601 -6.45 12.25 -7.55
CA ILE A 601 -7.85 12.57 -7.26
C ILE A 601 -8.17 13.96 -7.81
N GLU A 602 -9.12 14.01 -8.74
CA GLU A 602 -9.56 15.22 -9.42
C GLU A 602 -11.06 15.42 -9.22
N ASN A 603 -11.47 16.64 -8.81
CA ASN A 603 -12.88 17.08 -8.75
C ASN A 603 -13.81 16.03 -8.10
N SER A 604 -13.39 15.49 -6.95
CA SER A 604 -14.10 14.40 -6.28
C SER A 604 -14.49 14.78 -4.85
N SER A 605 -15.55 14.16 -4.34
CA SER A 605 -16.06 14.46 -3.02
C SER A 605 -16.77 13.27 -2.37
N ASP A 606 -16.89 13.27 -1.04
CA ASP A 606 -17.53 12.18 -0.30
C ASP A 606 -16.86 10.83 -0.64
N VAL A 607 -15.53 10.81 -0.47
CA VAL A 607 -14.69 9.62 -0.71
C VAL A 607 -13.94 9.28 0.57
N LEU A 608 -14.04 8.02 0.98
CA LEU A 608 -13.32 7.46 2.11
C LEU A 608 -12.29 6.44 1.63
N PHE A 609 -11.05 6.57 2.10
CA PHE A 609 -10.03 5.53 2.06
C PHE A 609 -9.77 5.04 3.49
N ALA A 610 -9.85 3.74 3.71
CA ALA A 610 -9.62 3.14 5.01
C ALA A 610 -8.58 2.01 4.93
N ASN A 611 -7.54 2.08 5.77
CA ASN A 611 -6.35 1.23 5.70
C ASN A 611 -5.73 1.26 4.30
N LEU A 612 -5.19 2.43 3.94
CA LEU A 612 -4.51 2.68 2.68
C LEU A 612 -3.02 2.44 2.84
N TYR A 613 -2.47 1.52 2.06
CA TYR A 613 -1.08 1.09 2.17
C TYR A 613 -0.31 1.40 0.89
N PHE A 614 0.79 2.14 1.05
CA PHE A 614 1.76 2.43 -0.01
C PHE A 614 3.04 1.63 0.23
N PHE A 615 3.49 0.93 -0.80
CA PHE A 615 4.74 0.17 -0.77
C PHE A 615 5.67 0.63 -1.88
N ARG A 616 6.91 0.96 -1.51
CA ARG A 616 8.01 1.12 -2.46
C ARG A 616 9.03 0.04 -2.16
N VAL A 617 8.92 -1.06 -2.88
CA VAL A 617 9.62 -2.31 -2.59
C VAL A 617 10.51 -2.76 -3.75
N ILE A 618 11.16 -3.91 -3.59
CA ILE A 618 12.01 -4.55 -4.60
C ILE A 618 12.95 -3.53 -5.25
N TRP A 619 13.81 -2.91 -4.42
CA TRP A 619 14.92 -2.06 -4.85
C TRP A 619 14.54 -0.70 -5.45
N VAL A 620 13.37 -0.17 -5.20
CA VAL A 620 13.07 1.22 -5.57
C VAL A 620 13.95 2.15 -4.75
N CYS A 621 14.93 2.74 -5.41
CA CYS A 621 15.92 3.62 -4.79
C CYS A 621 15.76 5.09 -5.19
N THR A 622 14.85 5.39 -6.12
CA THR A 622 14.54 6.74 -6.56
C THR A 622 13.35 7.28 -5.78
N PRO A 623 13.44 8.48 -5.20
CA PRO A 623 12.29 9.09 -4.53
C PRO A 623 11.25 9.55 -5.57
N TYR A 624 9.97 9.53 -5.16
CA TYR A 624 8.88 10.11 -5.92
C TYR A 624 8.21 11.24 -5.12
N PRO A 625 7.76 12.34 -5.75
CA PRO A 625 7.34 13.52 -5.01
C PRO A 625 6.20 13.30 -4.02
N GLN A 626 5.18 12.54 -4.37
CA GLN A 626 4.01 12.31 -3.51
C GLN A 626 3.32 10.98 -3.81
N ALA A 627 2.72 10.39 -2.78
CA ALA A 627 1.86 9.22 -2.95
C ALA A 627 0.46 9.59 -3.48
N ILE A 628 -0.10 10.68 -2.98
CA ILE A 628 -1.42 11.19 -3.38
C ILE A 628 -1.25 12.58 -3.97
N ARG A 629 -1.88 12.82 -5.12
CA ARG A 629 -2.03 14.15 -5.72
C ARG A 629 -3.52 14.49 -5.83
N SER A 630 -3.95 15.65 -5.30
CA SER A 630 -5.34 16.06 -5.30
C SER A 630 -5.54 17.48 -5.82
N TRP A 631 -6.68 17.74 -6.48
CA TRP A 631 -7.15 19.08 -6.80
C TRP A 631 -8.66 19.10 -7.00
N SER A 632 -9.29 20.25 -6.69
CA SER A 632 -10.74 20.47 -6.73
C SER A 632 -11.51 19.44 -5.92
N CYS A 633 -10.91 18.94 -4.82
CA CYS A 633 -11.48 17.92 -3.97
C CYS A 633 -12.08 18.51 -2.68
N ARG A 634 -13.10 17.85 -2.13
CA ARG A 634 -13.70 18.19 -0.84
C ARG A 634 -14.27 16.93 -0.19
N ASP A 635 -14.36 16.93 1.14
CA ASP A 635 -14.89 15.79 1.90
C ASP A 635 -14.24 14.47 1.47
N VAL A 636 -12.90 14.48 1.30
CA VAL A 636 -12.10 13.28 1.07
C VAL A 636 -11.37 12.95 2.37
N GLU A 637 -11.64 11.78 2.91
CA GLU A 637 -11.11 11.33 4.19
C GLU A 637 -10.24 10.10 3.99
N PHE A 638 -9.05 10.13 4.59
CA PHE A 638 -8.15 8.99 4.68
C PHE A 638 -8.05 8.59 6.15
N LEU A 639 -8.38 7.34 6.44
CA LEU A 639 -8.25 6.75 7.77
C LEU A 639 -7.24 5.61 7.70
N ASN A 640 -6.21 5.70 8.55
CA ASN A 640 -5.09 4.77 8.62
C ASN A 640 -4.28 4.70 7.29
N ILE A 641 -3.30 5.57 7.18
CA ILE A 641 -2.35 5.59 6.05
C ILE A 641 -1.04 4.96 6.50
N HIS A 642 -0.54 4.01 5.72
CA HIS A 642 0.76 3.39 5.92
C HIS A 642 1.68 3.65 4.74
N ASN A 643 2.86 4.24 5.02
CA ASN A 643 3.91 4.46 4.03
C ASN A 643 5.09 3.53 4.32
N PHE A 644 5.32 2.56 3.46
CA PHE A 644 6.41 1.61 3.60
C PHE A 644 7.40 1.69 2.44
N ALA A 645 8.69 1.60 2.75
CA ALA A 645 9.73 1.45 1.76
C ALA A 645 10.80 0.49 2.27
N GLN A 646 11.26 -0.38 1.39
CA GLN A 646 12.39 -1.27 1.70
C GLN A 646 13.73 -0.54 1.67
N THR A 647 13.79 0.61 1.03
CA THR A 647 14.96 1.47 0.95
C THR A 647 14.71 2.78 1.69
N LYS A 648 15.69 3.68 1.71
CA LYS A 648 15.50 5.00 2.32
C LYS A 648 14.59 5.94 1.51
N TYR A 649 14.18 5.55 0.33
CA TYR A 649 13.43 6.38 -0.61
C TYR A 649 11.95 6.03 -0.66
N PRO A 650 11.16 6.39 0.37
CA PRO A 650 9.71 6.39 0.27
C PRO A 650 9.25 7.52 -0.65
N PHE A 651 7.97 7.84 -0.62
CA PHE A 651 7.51 9.11 -1.16
C PHE A 651 8.06 10.28 -0.33
N ASN A 652 8.32 11.41 -0.98
CA ASN A 652 8.68 12.64 -0.27
C ASN A 652 7.50 13.16 0.56
N ASN A 653 6.30 13.02 0.00
CA ASN A 653 5.05 13.43 0.64
C ASN A 653 4.01 12.31 0.58
N THR A 654 3.17 12.21 1.60
CA THR A 654 1.94 11.41 1.54
C THR A 654 0.94 12.07 0.57
N LEU A 655 0.74 13.38 0.72
CA LEU A 655 -0.20 14.14 -0.11
C LEU A 655 0.45 15.42 -0.64
N TYR A 656 0.17 15.74 -1.89
CA TYR A 656 0.29 17.07 -2.46
C TYR A 656 -1.08 17.56 -2.93
N ASP A 657 -1.58 18.60 -2.27
CA ASP A 657 -2.81 19.27 -2.68
C ASP A 657 -2.50 20.46 -3.58
N MET A 658 -2.91 20.35 -4.84
CA MET A 658 -2.58 21.36 -5.87
C MET A 658 -3.36 22.67 -5.70
N ASP A 659 -4.53 22.64 -5.06
CA ASP A 659 -5.35 23.86 -4.88
C ASP A 659 -4.72 24.81 -3.87
N THR A 660 -4.08 24.25 -2.85
CA THR A 660 -3.46 24.99 -1.75
C THR A 660 -1.95 25.06 -1.85
N ASP A 661 -1.36 24.28 -2.74
CA ASP A 661 0.07 24.04 -2.85
C ASP A 661 0.72 23.49 -1.56
N ILE A 662 -0.08 22.77 -0.75
CA ILE A 662 0.36 22.17 0.51
C ILE A 662 0.86 20.75 0.28
N GLU A 663 1.97 20.43 0.93
CA GLU A 663 2.55 19.10 1.02
C GLU A 663 2.38 18.54 2.44
N VAL A 664 1.93 17.29 2.54
CA VAL A 664 1.87 16.53 3.77
C VAL A 664 2.96 15.47 3.73
N ARG A 665 3.88 15.51 4.68
CA ARG A 665 5.02 14.58 4.73
C ARG A 665 4.56 13.12 4.87
N PRO A 666 5.43 12.13 4.56
CA PRO A 666 5.05 10.72 4.57
C PRO A 666 4.95 10.17 5.99
N TRP A 667 4.19 10.85 6.83
CA TRP A 667 3.89 10.41 8.18
C TRP A 667 2.92 9.23 8.18
N GLU A 668 3.04 8.41 9.18
CA GLU A 668 2.00 7.46 9.53
C GLU A 668 0.82 8.23 10.12
N LEU A 669 -0.30 8.25 9.43
CA LEU A 669 -1.45 9.07 9.78
C LEU A 669 -2.69 8.22 10.02
N THR A 670 -3.30 8.38 11.19
CA THR A 670 -4.60 7.79 11.50
C THR A 670 -5.71 8.53 10.77
N ARG A 671 -5.57 9.84 10.57
CA ARG A 671 -6.55 10.63 9.84
C ARG A 671 -5.89 11.76 9.06
N LEU A 672 -6.28 11.86 7.80
CA LEU A 672 -6.00 13.00 6.93
C LEU A 672 -7.29 13.39 6.22
N TYR A 673 -7.66 14.68 6.28
CA TYR A 673 -8.93 15.18 5.73
C TYR A 673 -8.72 16.34 4.77
N ILE A 674 -9.35 16.26 3.60
CA ILE A 674 -9.40 17.32 2.59
C ILE A 674 -10.82 17.94 2.62
N GLY A 675 -10.94 19.08 3.28
CA GLY A 675 -12.23 19.76 3.49
C GLY A 675 -12.70 20.66 2.34
N GLY A 676 -11.82 20.98 1.41
CA GLY A 676 -12.14 21.79 0.21
C GLY A 676 -12.18 23.30 0.39
N ASN A 677 -11.83 23.81 1.57
CA ASN A 677 -11.88 25.26 1.89
C ASN A 677 -10.56 25.80 2.42
N THR A 678 -9.47 25.52 1.75
CA THR A 678 -8.17 26.07 2.12
C THR A 678 -7.92 27.34 1.31
N LYS A 679 -7.68 28.44 2.03
CA LYS A 679 -7.26 29.69 1.40
C LYS A 679 -5.87 29.48 0.83
N ARG A 680 -5.70 29.71 -0.46
CA ARG A 680 -4.38 30.01 -1.00
C ARG A 680 -3.85 31.29 -0.35
N ASN A 681 -2.62 31.29 0.13
CA ASN A 681 -1.99 32.51 0.57
C ASN A 681 -1.91 33.50 -0.61
N ILE A 682 -2.10 34.77 -0.32
CA ILE A 682 -2.01 35.81 -1.34
C ILE A 682 -0.51 36.10 -1.52
N PRO A 683 0.03 35.98 -2.75
CA PRO A 683 1.42 36.27 -3.01
C PRO A 683 1.77 37.71 -2.62
N ASP A 684 2.92 37.90 -1.94
CA ASP A 684 3.41 39.23 -1.61
C ASP A 684 3.78 39.98 -2.91
N LYS A 685 3.39 41.25 -3.00
CA LYS A 685 3.66 42.12 -4.15
C LYS A 685 5.16 42.28 -4.44
N LYS A 686 6.03 42.01 -3.47
CA LYS A 686 7.49 42.05 -3.64
C LYS A 686 8.06 40.83 -4.36
N VAL A 687 7.28 39.78 -4.55
CA VAL A 687 7.70 38.54 -5.19
C VAL A 687 7.67 38.74 -6.71
N GLN A 688 8.79 38.56 -7.36
CA GLN A 688 8.94 38.71 -8.81
C GLN A 688 9.40 37.40 -9.42
N LYS A 689 8.62 36.86 -10.36
CA LYS A 689 9.02 35.70 -11.15
C LYS A 689 10.09 36.06 -12.15
N ILE A 690 11.22 35.34 -12.12
CA ILE A 690 12.33 35.49 -13.07
C ILE A 690 12.17 34.51 -14.24
N ALA A 691 11.92 33.23 -13.95
CA ALA A 691 11.78 32.16 -14.92
C ALA A 691 10.81 31.09 -14.46
N GLY A 692 10.35 30.25 -15.36
CA GLY A 692 9.47 29.13 -15.06
C GLY A 692 9.49 28.08 -16.16
N GLY A 693 8.68 27.02 -15.99
CA GLY A 693 8.64 25.87 -16.88
C GLY A 693 9.60 24.76 -16.47
N PHE A 694 10.04 24.78 -15.20
CA PHE A 694 10.82 23.69 -14.62
C PHE A 694 9.90 22.59 -14.10
N GLU A 695 10.37 21.35 -14.12
CA GLU A 695 9.65 20.24 -13.49
C GLU A 695 9.81 20.26 -11.95
N MET A 696 11.02 20.63 -11.48
CA MET A 696 11.32 20.82 -10.07
C MET A 696 12.52 21.73 -9.91
N ALA A 697 12.28 23.03 -9.78
CA ALA A 697 13.33 24.00 -9.49
C ALA A 697 13.80 23.84 -8.05
N ASP A 698 15.09 23.54 -7.87
CA ASP A 698 15.60 23.04 -6.60
C ASP A 698 17.06 23.46 -6.39
N ALA A 699 17.65 23.11 -5.25
CA ALA A 699 19.01 23.36 -4.81
C ALA A 699 19.57 24.70 -5.33
N ILE A 700 20.04 25.56 -4.49
CA ILE A 700 20.48 26.90 -4.88
C ILE A 700 21.83 27.23 -4.23
N CYS A 701 22.75 27.83 -5.01
CA CYS A 701 23.98 28.38 -4.49
C CYS A 701 24.36 29.63 -5.26
N LYS A 702 25.44 30.29 -4.83
CA LYS A 702 25.99 31.47 -5.53
C LYS A 702 27.51 31.38 -5.63
N ASP A 703 28.07 32.02 -6.66
CA ASP A 703 29.52 32.21 -6.80
C ASP A 703 30.01 33.55 -6.16
N SER A 704 31.31 33.77 -6.19
CA SER A 704 31.92 35.02 -5.70
C SER A 704 31.57 36.27 -6.51
N LYS A 705 31.04 36.09 -7.73
CA LYS A 705 30.64 37.17 -8.65
C LYS A 705 29.15 37.52 -8.50
N GLY A 706 28.42 36.81 -7.63
CA GLY A 706 27.00 37.02 -7.35
C GLY A 706 26.06 36.35 -8.33
N ASN A 707 26.55 35.48 -9.22
CA ASN A 707 25.67 34.65 -10.04
C ASN A 707 24.99 33.61 -9.15
N ILE A 708 23.72 33.31 -9.45
CA ILE A 708 22.93 32.33 -8.72
C ILE A 708 22.80 31.07 -9.58
N TYR A 709 23.13 29.94 -8.98
CA TYR A 709 22.97 28.64 -9.61
C TYR A 709 21.87 27.85 -8.94
N PHE A 710 21.07 27.13 -9.72
CA PHE A 710 20.05 26.20 -9.24
C PHE A 710 19.87 25.04 -10.22
N CYS A 711 19.21 23.98 -9.79
CA CYS A 711 18.93 22.85 -10.67
C CYS A 711 17.43 22.64 -10.89
N ASP A 712 17.10 22.04 -12.04
CA ASP A 712 15.88 21.27 -12.22
C ASP A 712 16.24 19.82 -11.91
N SER A 713 15.92 19.38 -10.70
CA SER A 713 16.36 18.06 -10.21
C SER A 713 15.71 16.90 -10.99
N ARG A 714 14.52 17.07 -11.51
CA ARG A 714 13.84 16.04 -12.31
C ARG A 714 14.35 15.97 -13.74
N MET A 715 14.61 17.12 -14.36
CA MET A 715 15.17 17.18 -15.72
C MET A 715 16.69 16.99 -15.73
N LYS A 716 17.33 16.90 -14.55
CA LYS A 716 18.80 16.75 -14.39
C LYS A 716 19.59 17.89 -15.02
N ARG A 717 19.08 19.12 -14.90
CA ARG A 717 19.66 20.32 -15.48
C ARG A 717 20.14 21.28 -14.42
N ILE A 718 21.22 22.02 -14.72
CA ILE A 718 21.76 23.08 -13.87
C ILE A 718 21.70 24.38 -14.65
N TYR A 719 21.19 25.42 -14.00
CA TYR A 719 21.02 26.76 -14.56
C TYR A 719 21.86 27.77 -13.78
N LYS A 720 22.25 28.85 -14.49
CA LYS A 720 22.94 30.03 -13.97
C LYS A 720 22.11 31.27 -14.25
N TRP A 721 21.73 31.98 -13.21
CA TRP A 721 21.18 33.34 -13.34
C TRP A 721 22.30 34.35 -13.17
N SER A 722 22.54 35.14 -14.20
CA SER A 722 23.45 36.27 -14.13
C SER A 722 22.67 37.55 -13.80
N GLU A 723 22.83 38.08 -12.59
CA GLU A 723 22.15 39.30 -12.20
C GLU A 723 22.63 40.53 -13.02
N LYS A 724 23.90 40.54 -13.40
CA LYS A 724 24.48 41.56 -14.27
C LYS A 724 23.87 41.61 -15.64
N GLU A 725 23.57 40.45 -16.23
CA GLU A 725 22.99 40.32 -17.55
C GLU A 725 21.46 40.26 -17.55
N GLU A 726 20.87 40.06 -16.39
CA GLU A 726 19.46 39.74 -16.18
C GLU A 726 19.01 38.56 -17.08
N LYS A 727 19.83 37.52 -17.14
CA LYS A 727 19.64 36.40 -18.05
C LYS A 727 19.90 35.05 -17.37
N LEU A 728 19.06 34.09 -17.73
CA LEU A 728 19.19 32.67 -17.35
C LEU A 728 19.96 31.93 -18.45
N HIS A 729 20.96 31.14 -18.01
CA HIS A 729 21.77 30.29 -18.89
C HIS A 729 21.64 28.84 -18.45
N LEU A 730 21.59 27.89 -19.37
CA LEU A 730 21.77 26.49 -19.12
C LEU A 730 23.26 26.22 -18.92
N VAL A 731 23.66 25.64 -17.80
CA VAL A 731 25.05 25.28 -17.53
C VAL A 731 25.34 23.86 -17.98
N SER A 732 24.51 22.90 -17.57
CA SER A 732 24.77 21.49 -17.88
C SER A 732 23.50 20.65 -17.80
N ASP A 733 23.43 19.65 -18.67
CA ASP A 733 22.59 18.45 -18.55
C ASP A 733 23.48 17.31 -18.00
N ILE A 734 23.24 16.85 -16.81
CA ILE A 734 24.03 15.78 -16.18
C ILE A 734 23.29 14.44 -16.16
N HIS A 735 24.05 13.34 -16.14
CA HIS A 735 23.45 12.00 -16.17
C HIS A 735 22.77 11.60 -14.86
N TYR A 736 23.12 12.25 -13.75
CA TYR A 736 22.65 11.91 -12.44
C TYR A 736 21.80 13.03 -11.88
N LYS A 737 20.82 12.67 -11.07
CA LYS A 737 19.95 13.64 -10.42
C LYS A 737 20.76 14.53 -9.47
N PRO A 738 20.81 15.86 -9.70
CA PRO A 738 21.46 16.77 -8.77
C PRO A 738 20.61 16.91 -7.51
N LEU A 739 21.27 16.78 -6.35
CA LEU A 739 20.63 16.86 -5.03
C LEU A 739 20.91 18.19 -4.35
N SER A 740 22.13 18.68 -4.51
CA SER A 740 22.56 19.95 -3.90
C SER A 740 23.70 20.58 -4.70
N LEU A 741 23.82 21.88 -4.56
CA LEU A 741 24.84 22.70 -5.19
C LEU A 741 25.61 23.53 -4.14
N ALA A 742 26.91 23.70 -4.35
CA ALA A 742 27.75 24.65 -3.66
C ALA A 742 28.81 25.18 -4.63
N CYS A 743 29.53 26.26 -4.27
CA CYS A 743 30.68 26.72 -5.03
C CYS A 743 31.96 26.56 -4.20
N ASP A 744 33.06 26.21 -4.88
CA ASP A 744 34.40 26.18 -4.28
C ASP A 744 35.07 27.55 -4.35
N THR A 745 36.29 27.64 -3.81
CA THR A 745 37.09 28.90 -3.77
C THR A 745 37.50 29.42 -5.17
N MET A 746 37.31 28.65 -6.21
CA MET A 746 37.62 29.02 -7.59
C MET A 746 36.34 29.23 -8.44
N ASP A 747 35.18 29.31 -7.79
CA ASP A 747 33.86 29.40 -8.44
C ASP A 747 33.47 28.18 -9.25
N ASN A 748 34.10 27.02 -9.05
CA ASN A 748 33.56 25.79 -9.61
C ASN A 748 32.31 25.35 -8.84
N LEU A 749 31.36 24.80 -9.57
CA LEU A 749 30.21 24.18 -8.95
C LEU A 749 30.57 22.81 -8.38
N LEU A 750 30.28 22.62 -7.11
CA LEU A 750 30.23 21.31 -6.44
C LEU A 750 28.81 20.80 -6.54
N VAL A 751 28.63 19.74 -7.30
CA VAL A 751 27.30 19.13 -7.53
C VAL A 751 27.23 17.81 -6.80
N VAL A 752 26.39 17.75 -5.79
CA VAL A 752 26.06 16.49 -5.13
C VAL A 752 24.99 15.80 -5.93
N SER A 753 25.26 14.61 -6.38
CA SER A 753 24.33 13.81 -7.18
C SER A 753 24.08 12.46 -6.55
N GLU A 754 22.87 12.00 -6.70
CA GLU A 754 22.49 10.64 -6.35
C GLU A 754 23.20 9.64 -7.29
N TYR A 755 23.79 8.61 -6.71
CA TYR A 755 24.33 7.49 -7.42
C TYR A 755 23.86 6.20 -6.75
N LEU A 756 23.01 5.49 -7.45
CA LEU A 756 22.44 4.23 -6.97
C LEU A 756 23.09 3.08 -7.73
N PRO A 757 23.52 2.03 -7.04
CA PRO A 757 23.99 0.83 -7.70
C PRO A 757 22.83 0.18 -8.46
N SER A 758 23.16 -0.49 -9.54
CA SER A 758 22.19 -1.33 -10.25
C SER A 758 21.70 -2.47 -9.34
N LYS A 759 20.48 -2.94 -9.59
CA LYS A 759 19.94 -4.12 -8.91
C LYS A 759 20.92 -5.29 -9.01
N GLY A 760 21.19 -5.96 -7.88
CA GLY A 760 22.14 -7.06 -7.81
C GLY A 760 23.61 -6.65 -7.75
N ALA A 761 23.90 -5.37 -7.50
CA ALA A 761 25.26 -4.93 -7.25
C ALA A 761 25.87 -5.68 -6.07
N LEU A 762 27.15 -6.05 -6.23
CA LEU A 762 27.92 -6.68 -5.16
C LEU A 762 28.59 -5.62 -4.31
N ILE A 763 28.56 -5.80 -3.01
CA ILE A 763 29.32 -5.00 -2.05
C ILE A 763 30.49 -5.82 -1.56
N ASN A 764 31.70 -5.36 -1.86
CA ASN A 764 32.94 -6.10 -1.56
C ASN A 764 32.95 -7.52 -2.14
N GLY A 765 32.26 -7.73 -3.28
CA GLY A 765 32.18 -9.04 -3.93
C GLY A 765 31.09 -9.97 -3.39
N GLU A 766 30.37 -9.55 -2.37
CA GLU A 766 29.25 -10.31 -1.79
C GLU A 766 27.90 -9.70 -2.22
N PRO A 767 26.90 -10.55 -2.53
CA PRO A 767 25.54 -10.06 -2.74
C PRO A 767 25.06 -9.37 -1.46
N GLU A 768 24.44 -8.23 -1.61
CA GLU A 768 23.83 -7.61 -0.47
C GLU A 768 22.68 -8.46 0.04
N VAL A 769 22.86 -9.05 1.21
CA VAL A 769 21.82 -9.78 1.89
C VAL A 769 20.91 -8.77 2.59
N TYR A 770 19.66 -8.79 2.23
CA TYR A 770 18.59 -8.15 2.95
C TYR A 770 18.58 -8.62 4.40
N GLN A 771 19.08 -7.83 5.30
CA GLN A 771 18.78 -8.01 6.71
C GLN A 771 17.56 -7.17 7.01
N ASN A 772 16.41 -7.80 7.07
CA ASN A 772 15.25 -7.22 7.70
C ASN A 772 15.61 -6.95 9.15
N GLY A 773 15.94 -5.70 9.48
CA GLY A 773 15.96 -5.27 10.86
C GLY A 773 14.52 -5.20 11.33
N GLU A 774 14.12 -6.10 12.21
CA GLU A 774 12.92 -5.90 13.00
C GLU A 774 13.31 -5.01 14.18
N ASP A 775 12.68 -3.85 14.29
CA ASP A 775 12.73 -3.07 15.52
C ASP A 775 11.83 -3.69 16.60
N ALA A 776 11.82 -3.12 17.79
CA ALA A 776 10.99 -3.59 18.89
C ALA A 776 9.48 -3.57 18.60
N LEU A 777 9.05 -2.94 17.51
CA LEU A 777 7.67 -2.87 17.05
C LEU A 777 7.33 -3.93 16.01
N GLY A 778 8.30 -4.77 15.64
CA GLY A 778 8.13 -5.79 14.60
C GLY A 778 8.02 -5.21 13.19
N THR A 779 8.31 -3.93 12.99
CA THR A 779 8.38 -3.32 11.66
C THR A 779 9.69 -3.71 10.99
N SER A 780 9.62 -4.35 9.83
CA SER A 780 10.81 -4.62 9.05
C SER A 780 11.11 -3.44 8.15
N TYR A 781 12.35 -3.03 8.11
CA TYR A 781 12.84 -2.04 7.15
C TYR A 781 14.18 -2.48 6.61
N SER A 782 14.44 -2.10 5.39
CA SER A 782 15.66 -2.45 4.71
C SER A 782 16.80 -1.51 5.04
N HIS A 783 17.98 -2.07 5.24
CA HIS A 783 19.25 -1.34 5.33
C HIS A 783 20.01 -1.31 4.00
N TRP A 784 19.39 -1.74 2.94
CA TRP A 784 20.03 -1.85 1.64
C TRP A 784 20.77 -0.57 1.22
N TYR A 785 20.13 0.59 1.36
CA TYR A 785 20.71 1.86 1.01
C TYR A 785 22.00 2.19 1.79
N SER A 786 22.18 1.61 2.96
CA SER A 786 23.34 1.89 3.80
C SER A 786 24.61 1.18 3.38
N LYS A 787 24.53 0.21 2.46
CA LYS A 787 25.65 -0.61 2.07
C LYS A 787 26.16 -0.39 0.65
N GLY A 788 25.30 -0.16 -0.31
CA GLY A 788 25.67 -0.10 -1.72
C GLY A 788 25.48 1.26 -2.38
N ALA A 789 24.45 2.01 -1.94
CA ALA A 789 24.17 3.33 -2.50
C ALA A 789 25.26 4.34 -2.12
N THR A 790 25.54 5.25 -3.01
CA THR A 790 26.55 6.30 -2.83
C THR A 790 26.01 7.65 -3.28
N VAL A 791 26.59 8.69 -2.74
CA VAL A 791 26.46 10.06 -3.26
C VAL A 791 27.75 10.39 -3.99
N LYS A 792 27.67 10.86 -5.21
CA LYS A 792 28.82 11.39 -5.96
C LYS A 792 28.83 12.89 -5.89
N VAL A 793 30.02 13.45 -5.71
CA VAL A 793 30.27 14.88 -5.80
C VAL A 793 31.06 15.15 -7.05
N TYR A 794 30.53 16.02 -7.88
CA TYR A 794 31.19 16.50 -9.09
C TYR A 794 31.69 17.92 -8.88
N SER A 795 32.84 18.25 -9.48
CA SER A 795 33.28 19.64 -9.69
C SER A 795 33.10 19.99 -11.16
N ILE A 796 32.50 21.13 -11.42
CA ILE A 796 32.24 21.62 -12.79
C ILE A 796 32.62 23.10 -12.84
N ASP A 797 33.47 23.51 -13.78
CA ASP A 797 33.60 24.93 -14.12
C ASP A 797 32.35 25.32 -14.91
N PRO A 798 31.51 26.24 -14.40
CA PRO A 798 30.23 26.55 -15.02
C PRO A 798 30.36 27.27 -16.37
N ASP A 799 31.54 27.81 -16.69
CA ASP A 799 31.84 28.46 -17.98
C ASP A 799 32.40 27.46 -19.02
N ALA A 800 32.81 26.26 -18.58
CA ALA A 800 33.30 25.18 -19.46
C ALA A 800 32.83 23.79 -18.96
N PRO A 801 31.53 23.56 -18.77
CA PRO A 801 31.03 22.39 -18.05
C PRO A 801 31.38 21.05 -18.72
N ASP A 802 31.31 20.98 -20.03
CA ASP A 802 31.52 19.75 -20.80
C ASP A 802 32.95 19.20 -20.76
N THR A 803 33.92 20.07 -20.47
CA THR A 803 35.34 19.71 -20.49
C THR A 803 35.97 19.63 -19.11
N THR A 804 35.29 20.15 -18.10
CA THR A 804 35.83 20.31 -16.76
C THR A 804 35.20 19.42 -15.71
N MET A 805 34.08 18.77 -16.03
CA MET A 805 33.39 17.89 -15.08
C MET A 805 34.28 16.75 -14.62
N LYS A 806 34.50 16.64 -13.34
CA LYS A 806 35.26 15.56 -12.71
C LYS A 806 34.58 15.09 -11.42
N VAL A 807 34.71 13.80 -11.14
CA VAL A 807 34.26 13.23 -9.87
C VAL A 807 35.31 13.58 -8.81
N LEU A 808 34.91 14.28 -7.77
CA LEU A 808 35.76 14.59 -6.63
C LEU A 808 35.74 13.46 -5.60
N GLU A 809 34.56 13.01 -5.24
CA GLU A 809 34.40 12.02 -4.19
C GLU A 809 33.19 11.10 -4.46
N LYS A 810 33.32 9.88 -4.01
CA LYS A 810 32.26 8.89 -3.93
C LYS A 810 32.03 8.58 -2.45
N VAL A 811 31.00 9.17 -1.86
CA VAL A 811 30.68 8.99 -0.45
C VAL A 811 29.72 7.82 -0.27
N PRO A 812 30.08 6.78 0.50
CA PRO A 812 29.18 5.69 0.81
C PRO A 812 27.93 6.19 1.52
N VAL A 813 26.75 5.80 1.05
CA VAL A 813 25.47 6.19 1.68
C VAL A 813 25.37 5.70 3.13
N ALA A 814 26.07 4.62 3.49
CA ALA A 814 26.15 4.17 4.87
C ALA A 814 26.70 5.26 5.81
N LYS A 815 27.74 5.97 5.38
CA LYS A 815 28.32 7.08 6.13
C LYS A 815 27.35 8.27 6.16
N VAL A 816 26.75 8.59 5.04
CA VAL A 816 25.67 9.57 4.92
C VAL A 816 24.42 9.07 5.66
N GLY A 817 24.14 7.79 5.62
CA GLY A 817 23.02 7.15 6.33
C GLY A 817 23.09 7.26 7.85
N ASN A 818 24.29 7.38 8.43
CA ASN A 818 24.43 7.65 9.86
C ASN A 818 24.06 9.11 10.19
N ILE A 819 24.40 10.06 9.34
CA ILE A 819 23.87 11.42 9.42
C ILE A 819 22.35 11.38 9.27
N TYR A 820 21.88 10.60 8.33
CA TYR A 820 20.46 10.38 8.11
C TYR A 820 19.75 9.78 9.32
N LYS A 821 20.30 8.77 9.95
CA LYS A 821 19.77 8.25 11.22
C LYS A 821 19.77 9.29 12.34
N ALA A 822 20.66 10.27 12.25
CA ALA A 822 20.75 11.37 13.18
C ALA A 822 19.73 12.46 12.88
N LEU A 823 19.65 12.88 11.62
CA LEU A 823 18.79 13.99 11.16
C LEU A 823 17.35 13.54 10.89
N HIS A 824 17.25 12.36 10.37
CA HIS A 824 16.03 11.69 9.98
C HIS A 824 16.17 10.26 10.41
N PRO A 825 15.65 9.89 11.53
CA PRO A 825 15.69 8.50 11.91
C PRO A 825 15.13 7.70 10.73
N ALA A 826 15.96 6.86 10.14
CA ALA A 826 15.54 5.90 9.12
C ALA A 826 14.39 5.02 9.66
N ASN A 827 14.29 4.97 10.96
CA ASN A 827 13.09 4.70 11.71
C ASN A 827 12.25 5.96 11.79
N ARG A 828 11.22 6.04 10.99
CA ARG A 828 10.15 7.03 11.09
C ARG A 828 9.45 7.03 12.46
N TRP A 829 9.87 6.18 13.35
CA TRP A 829 9.33 5.96 14.67
C TRP A 829 10.10 6.62 15.79
N ARG A 830 11.30 7.11 15.51
CA ARG A 830 12.09 7.78 16.50
C ARG A 830 11.91 9.28 16.40
N ASP A 831 11.85 9.93 17.52
CA ASP A 831 11.74 11.38 17.59
C ASP A 831 13.08 12.07 17.29
N SER A 832 13.07 13.39 17.26
CA SER A 832 14.25 14.22 17.01
C SER A 832 15.37 14.07 18.03
N SER A 833 15.14 13.36 19.14
CA SER A 833 16.16 13.16 20.15
C SER A 833 17.36 12.35 19.63
N ASP A 834 17.13 11.41 18.73
CA ASP A 834 18.18 10.62 18.09
C ASP A 834 19.07 11.47 17.19
N PHE A 835 18.50 12.43 16.48
CA PHE A 835 19.25 13.40 15.71
C PHE A 835 20.20 14.21 16.59
N LEU A 836 19.69 14.75 17.69
CA LEU A 836 20.47 15.55 18.62
C LEU A 836 21.61 14.74 19.28
N ALA A 837 21.33 13.50 19.66
CA ALA A 837 22.32 12.62 20.27
C ALA A 837 23.47 12.28 19.33
N VAL A 838 23.18 11.90 18.09
CA VAL A 838 24.20 11.49 17.11
C VAL A 838 25.03 12.70 16.66
N SER A 839 24.39 13.83 16.39
CA SER A 839 25.12 15.03 15.97
C SER A 839 26.05 15.59 17.08
N GLN A 840 25.75 15.35 18.33
CA GLN A 840 26.63 15.69 19.46
C GLN A 840 27.82 14.75 19.61
N ASN A 841 27.61 13.46 19.39
CA ASN A 841 28.59 12.43 19.69
C ASN A 841 29.50 12.08 18.51
N GLN A 842 29.07 12.41 17.29
CA GLN A 842 29.76 12.05 16.05
C GLN A 842 29.71 13.18 15.02
N PRO A 843 30.32 14.34 15.33
CA PRO A 843 30.26 15.51 14.46
C PRO A 843 30.90 15.29 13.07
N GLU A 844 31.81 14.33 12.93
CA GLU A 844 32.40 13.95 11.65
C GLU A 844 31.38 13.46 10.61
N TYR A 845 30.24 12.98 11.03
CA TYR A 845 29.16 12.62 10.11
C TYR A 845 28.35 13.81 9.60
N CYS A 846 28.53 14.97 10.20
CA CYS A 846 27.94 16.23 9.77
C CYS A 846 28.70 16.89 8.61
N PHE A 847 29.88 16.37 8.25
CA PHE A 847 30.74 16.96 7.23
C PHE A 847 30.94 15.97 6.06
N LEU A 848 30.69 16.44 4.86
CA LEU A 848 31.28 15.85 3.68
C LEU A 848 32.68 16.45 3.54
N ALA A 849 33.69 15.60 3.44
CA ALA A 849 35.10 16.03 3.35
C ALA A 849 35.41 16.63 1.97
N LEU A 850 34.71 17.69 1.64
CA LEU A 850 34.96 18.50 0.44
C LEU A 850 35.95 19.60 0.72
N ASP A 851 36.58 20.11 -0.32
CA ASP A 851 37.38 21.31 -0.25
C ASP A 851 36.56 22.46 0.30
N ARG A 852 37.27 23.46 0.80
CA ARG A 852 36.65 24.63 1.37
C ARG A 852 35.80 25.36 0.34
N ALA A 853 34.66 25.83 0.77
CA ALA A 853 33.83 26.71 -0.03
C ALA A 853 34.59 27.99 -0.42
N TYR A 854 34.15 28.62 -1.49
CA TYR A 854 34.86 29.76 -2.09
C TYR A 854 35.09 30.93 -1.14
N SER A 855 34.24 31.14 -0.18
CA SER A 855 34.34 32.29 0.71
C SER A 855 35.09 31.96 2.02
N SER A 856 36.39 32.08 2.03
CA SER A 856 37.20 32.24 3.24
C SER A 856 37.27 31.07 4.23
N GLY A 857 37.44 29.85 3.77
CA GLY A 857 37.80 28.75 4.66
C GLY A 857 36.60 28.09 5.38
N ALA A 858 35.40 28.27 4.88
CA ALA A 858 34.23 27.52 5.34
C ALA A 858 34.32 26.04 4.96
N THR A 859 33.76 25.20 5.79
CA THR A 859 33.56 23.77 5.49
C THR A 859 32.17 23.59 4.97
N VAL A 860 32.03 22.80 3.92
CA VAL A 860 30.72 22.41 3.38
C VAL A 860 30.13 21.29 4.23
N VAL A 861 28.93 21.47 4.73
CA VAL A 861 28.25 20.53 5.63
C VAL A 861 26.84 20.23 5.15
N PRO A 862 26.26 19.08 5.52
CA PRO A 862 24.86 18.80 5.25
C PRO A 862 23.95 19.72 6.10
N VAL A 863 22.98 20.36 5.47
CA VAL A 863 22.02 21.27 6.13
C VAL A 863 20.68 20.61 6.42
N CYS A 864 20.29 19.65 5.60
CA CYS A 864 19.09 18.86 5.84
C CYS A 864 19.25 17.47 5.29
N TYR A 865 18.40 16.59 5.76
CA TYR A 865 18.16 15.34 5.13
C TYR A 865 16.78 15.37 4.47
N ASP A 866 16.76 15.54 3.20
CA ASP A 866 15.58 15.57 2.37
C ASP A 866 15.24 14.16 1.87
N LEU A 867 14.00 13.72 2.05
CA LEU A 867 13.53 12.41 1.60
C LEU A 867 13.65 12.22 0.09
N MET A 868 13.52 13.30 -0.69
CA MET A 868 13.75 13.30 -2.13
C MET A 868 15.20 13.37 -2.53
N ARG A 869 15.98 14.19 -1.84
CA ARG A 869 17.33 14.62 -2.25
C ARG A 869 18.43 13.88 -1.51
N GLY A 870 18.14 13.36 -0.34
CA GLY A 870 19.09 12.71 0.54
C GLY A 870 19.84 13.70 1.42
N VAL A 871 20.85 14.37 0.91
CA VAL A 871 21.67 15.31 1.70
C VAL A 871 21.82 16.61 0.94
N CYS A 872 21.41 17.71 1.56
CA CYS A 872 21.71 19.06 1.10
C CYS A 872 22.97 19.57 1.76
N LEU A 873 23.73 20.38 1.03
CA LEU A 873 24.98 20.97 1.50
C LEU A 873 24.83 22.46 1.75
N HIS A 874 25.53 22.95 2.76
CA HIS A 874 25.67 24.37 3.03
C HIS A 874 27.04 24.70 3.62
N GLU A 875 27.40 25.97 3.62
CA GLU A 875 28.68 26.44 4.13
C GLU A 875 28.62 26.70 5.64
N ALA A 876 29.56 26.15 6.40
CA ALA A 876 29.74 26.42 7.83
C ALA A 876 30.93 27.31 8.04
N TYR A 877 30.68 28.52 8.50
CA TYR A 877 31.73 29.51 8.81
C TYR A 877 32.08 29.49 10.29
N PRO A 878 33.36 29.39 10.66
CA PRO A 878 33.78 29.46 12.05
C PRO A 878 33.20 30.68 12.77
N PHE A 879 32.70 30.45 13.98
CA PHE A 879 32.11 31.46 14.87
C PHE A 879 30.80 32.12 14.35
N ARG A 880 30.20 31.57 13.29
CA ARG A 880 28.88 32.00 12.84
C ARG A 880 27.81 30.93 13.17
N PRO A 881 26.54 31.35 13.35
CA PRO A 881 25.47 30.40 13.46
C PRO A 881 25.33 29.62 12.16
N PHE A 882 25.05 28.34 12.30
CA PHE A 882 24.74 27.42 11.20
C PHE A 882 23.35 26.82 11.43
N PHE A 883 22.56 26.72 10.39
CA PHE A 883 21.22 26.18 10.45
C PHE A 883 21.14 24.88 9.65
N SER A 884 20.44 23.90 10.22
CA SER A 884 20.09 22.65 9.56
C SER A 884 18.61 22.38 9.76
N VAL A 885 18.00 21.80 8.75
CA VAL A 885 16.56 21.53 8.72
C VAL A 885 16.31 20.04 8.84
N ASP A 886 15.39 19.68 9.71
CA ASP A 886 14.76 18.37 9.71
C ASP A 886 13.44 18.45 8.90
N GLU A 887 13.50 18.03 7.67
CA GLU A 887 12.38 18.07 6.75
C GLU A 887 11.18 17.23 7.23
N TYR A 888 11.46 16.09 7.87
CA TYR A 888 10.42 15.20 8.35
C TYR A 888 9.62 15.78 9.51
N LEU A 889 10.31 16.44 10.44
CA LEU A 889 9.68 17.13 11.58
C LEU A 889 9.31 18.59 11.27
N LYS A 890 9.69 19.11 10.11
CA LYS A 890 9.49 20.52 9.71
C LYS A 890 10.06 21.48 10.75
N ARG A 891 11.32 21.22 11.16
CA ARG A 891 12.03 21.99 12.18
C ARG A 891 13.36 22.49 11.68
N THR A 892 13.72 23.71 12.08
CA THR A 892 15.04 24.26 11.88
C THR A 892 15.82 24.24 13.19
N TYR A 893 17.05 23.72 13.13
CA TYR A 893 17.99 23.69 14.24
C TYR A 893 19.12 24.70 14.02
N ARG A 894 19.56 25.33 15.09
CA ARG A 894 20.70 26.25 15.10
C ARG A 894 21.89 25.60 15.80
N PHE A 895 23.04 25.69 15.16
CA PHE A 895 24.35 25.28 15.68
C PHE A 895 25.28 26.45 15.74
N ASN A 896 26.31 26.40 16.60
CA ASN A 896 27.50 27.23 16.46
C ASN A 896 28.58 26.41 15.76
N VAL A 897 29.47 27.10 15.06
CA VAL A 897 30.61 26.49 14.36
C VAL A 897 31.87 26.84 15.12
N THR A 898 32.68 25.84 15.50
CA THR A 898 33.97 26.03 16.19
C THR A 898 35.00 26.60 15.23
N LYS A 899 36.17 26.99 15.80
CA LYS A 899 37.30 27.45 15.00
C LYS A 899 37.75 26.41 13.96
N GLU A 900 37.66 25.17 14.32
CA GLU A 900 38.01 24.00 13.45
C GLU A 900 36.94 23.65 12.43
N GLY A 901 35.78 24.30 12.49
CA GLY A 901 34.66 24.04 11.57
C GLY A 901 33.68 22.97 12.05
N TYR A 902 33.77 22.47 13.28
CA TYR A 902 32.82 21.50 13.82
C TYR A 902 31.55 22.18 14.33
N LEU A 903 30.42 21.47 14.16
CA LEU A 903 29.13 21.90 14.70
C LEU A 903 29.04 21.60 16.21
N THR A 904 28.52 22.57 16.97
CA THR A 904 28.27 22.39 18.39
C THR A 904 26.91 21.78 18.66
N LYS A 905 26.50 21.74 19.93
CA LYS A 905 25.17 21.26 20.32
C LYS A 905 24.07 22.06 19.60
N PRO A 906 23.14 21.38 18.87
CA PRO A 906 22.00 22.03 18.25
C PRO A 906 20.95 22.45 19.26
N VAL A 907 20.24 23.52 18.93
CA VAL A 907 19.02 23.94 19.61
C VAL A 907 17.91 24.12 18.57
N VAL A 908 16.67 23.84 18.92
CA VAL A 908 15.53 24.13 18.05
C VAL A 908 15.45 25.65 17.91
N PHE A 909 15.47 26.12 16.67
CA PHE A 909 15.40 27.54 16.33
C PHE A 909 13.98 27.92 15.88
N ALA A 910 13.34 27.11 15.06
CA ALA A 910 11.98 27.31 14.54
C ALA A 910 11.25 26.00 14.32
N GLU A 911 9.95 26.01 14.52
CA GLU A 911 9.05 24.91 14.19
C GLU A 911 8.57 25.01 12.71
N HIS A 912 9.46 25.49 11.85
CA HIS A 912 9.32 25.55 10.40
C HIS A 912 10.63 25.11 9.75
N GLY A 913 10.54 24.62 8.52
CA GLY A 913 11.68 24.31 7.69
C GLY A 913 11.53 23.02 6.89
N GLU A 914 11.91 23.06 5.63
CA GLU A 914 11.82 21.91 4.73
C GLU A 914 13.13 21.58 4.02
N THR A 915 13.93 22.58 3.67
CA THR A 915 15.14 22.36 2.87
C THR A 915 16.35 23.11 3.41
N ASN A 916 16.47 24.38 3.10
CA ASN A 916 17.57 25.20 3.53
C ASN A 916 17.10 26.50 4.21
N VAL A 917 18.06 27.29 4.66
CA VAL A 917 17.82 28.56 5.36
C VAL A 917 18.73 29.62 4.75
N ALA A 918 18.21 30.81 4.52
CA ALA A 918 19.02 31.97 4.15
C ALA A 918 19.07 32.98 5.28
N VAL A 919 20.26 33.58 5.50
CA VAL A 919 20.46 34.67 6.47
C VAL A 919 20.74 35.97 5.72
N GLY A 920 19.92 36.96 5.96
CA GLY A 920 20.09 38.30 5.39
C GLY A 920 21.22 39.09 6.02
N LYS A 921 21.67 40.16 5.33
CA LYS A 921 22.65 41.12 5.89
C LYS A 921 22.11 41.91 7.11
N ASP A 922 20.80 41.99 7.21
CA ASP A 922 20.04 42.53 8.33
C ASP A 922 19.95 41.59 9.54
N GLY A 923 20.46 40.37 9.41
CA GLY A 923 20.40 39.35 10.45
C GLY A 923 19.10 38.55 10.49
N LEU A 924 18.14 38.85 9.61
CA LEU A 924 16.90 38.06 9.50
C LEU A 924 17.16 36.71 8.85
N VAL A 925 16.41 35.75 9.31
CA VAL A 925 16.53 34.35 8.91
C VAL A 925 15.27 33.98 8.12
N TYR A 926 15.47 33.57 6.88
CA TYR A 926 14.41 33.21 5.94
C TYR A 926 14.30 31.68 5.79
N ILE A 927 13.15 31.12 6.13
CA ILE A 927 12.91 29.68 6.20
C ILE A 927 11.74 29.31 5.28
N PRO A 928 11.96 28.55 4.19
CA PRO A 928 10.89 28.04 3.35
C PRO A 928 10.17 26.87 4.04
N ASP A 929 8.85 26.96 4.11
CA ASP A 929 7.96 25.91 4.59
C ASP A 929 6.52 26.18 4.10
N GLY A 930 6.26 25.89 2.82
CA GLY A 930 5.01 26.29 2.16
C GLY A 930 4.99 27.75 1.73
N GLU A 931 5.36 28.63 2.62
CA GLU A 931 5.67 30.05 2.42
C GLU A 931 7.08 30.35 2.91
N ILE A 932 7.49 31.59 2.97
CA ILE A 932 8.78 31.96 3.54
C ILE A 932 8.56 32.66 4.88
N TYR A 933 8.92 31.98 5.96
CA TYR A 933 8.85 32.52 7.32
C TYR A 933 10.10 33.33 7.63
N VAL A 934 9.92 34.48 8.26
CA VAL A 934 11.00 35.42 8.57
C VAL A 934 11.15 35.51 10.07
N TYR A 935 12.33 35.12 10.55
CA TYR A 935 12.71 35.15 11.98
C TYR A 935 13.84 36.14 12.24
N ASP A 936 13.93 36.62 13.47
CA ASP A 936 15.17 37.31 13.91
C ASP A 936 16.24 36.29 14.35
N ALA A 937 17.41 36.80 14.73
CA ALA A 937 18.54 35.96 15.14
C ALA A 937 18.28 35.19 16.45
N GLU A 938 17.32 35.60 17.24
CA GLU A 938 16.89 35.00 18.50
C GLU A 938 15.88 33.84 18.27
N GLY A 939 15.23 33.79 17.12
CA GLY A 939 14.22 32.79 16.76
C GLY A 939 12.79 33.28 16.96
N ASP A 940 12.57 34.58 17.06
CA ASP A 940 11.24 35.18 17.12
C ASP A 940 10.71 35.44 15.72
N LEU A 941 9.49 34.94 15.43
CA LEU A 941 8.82 35.13 14.14
C LEU A 941 8.49 36.63 13.93
N LYS A 942 8.98 37.21 12.85
CA LYS A 942 8.77 38.63 12.48
C LYS A 942 7.77 38.83 11.35
N GLY A 943 7.56 37.79 10.53
CA GLY A 943 6.60 37.86 9.43
C GLY A 943 6.65 36.66 8.53
N GLU A 944 5.86 36.75 7.49
CA GLU A 944 5.67 35.72 6.47
C GLU A 944 5.63 36.39 5.09
N ILE A 945 6.24 35.77 4.08
CA ILE A 945 6.19 36.21 2.69
C ILE A 945 5.40 35.18 1.91
N GLY A 946 4.22 35.56 1.44
CA GLY A 946 3.36 34.72 0.60
C GLY A 946 3.98 34.49 -0.75
N MET A 947 4.03 33.24 -1.20
CA MET A 947 4.60 32.82 -2.47
C MET A 947 3.51 32.40 -3.49
N PRO A 948 3.73 32.66 -4.81
CA PRO A 948 2.82 32.14 -5.84
C PRO A 948 2.87 30.61 -6.01
N GLU A 949 4.02 30.01 -5.69
CA GLU A 949 4.27 28.59 -5.71
C GLU A 949 5.04 28.22 -4.44
N ARG A 950 4.93 26.99 -4.00
CA ARG A 950 5.65 26.48 -2.84
C ARG A 950 7.17 26.67 -3.02
N PRO A 951 7.84 27.42 -2.12
CA PRO A 951 9.29 27.59 -2.18
C PRO A 951 10.02 26.29 -1.83
N ASN A 952 11.07 25.98 -2.57
CA ASN A 952 11.95 24.84 -2.28
C ASN A 952 13.21 25.28 -1.56
N CYS A 953 13.98 26.19 -2.16
CA CYS A 953 15.23 26.69 -1.55
C CYS A 953 15.34 28.21 -1.66
N VAL A 954 16.09 28.79 -0.74
CA VAL A 954 16.30 30.24 -0.66
C VAL A 954 17.79 30.59 -0.55
N ILE A 955 18.21 31.72 -1.11
CA ILE A 955 19.55 32.30 -0.93
C ILE A 955 19.51 33.81 -1.05
N THR A 956 20.30 34.52 -0.22
CA THR A 956 20.45 35.98 -0.36
C THR A 956 21.46 36.34 -1.43
N GLY A 957 21.14 37.33 -2.26
CA GLY A 957 22.06 37.90 -3.22
C GLY A 957 23.29 38.51 -2.56
N GLU A 958 24.37 38.67 -3.33
CA GLU A 958 25.64 39.16 -2.79
C GLU A 958 25.54 40.58 -2.21
N ASP A 959 24.71 41.44 -2.83
CA ASP A 959 24.47 42.81 -2.32
C ASP A 959 23.47 42.87 -1.16
N GLY A 960 22.76 41.76 -0.85
CA GLY A 960 21.75 41.66 0.19
C GLY A 960 20.42 42.34 -0.12
N LYS A 961 20.23 42.85 -1.35
CA LYS A 961 18.98 43.49 -1.76
C LYS A 961 17.87 42.49 -2.09
N TYR A 962 18.23 41.30 -2.56
CA TYR A 962 17.29 40.30 -2.99
C TYR A 962 17.45 38.97 -2.25
N LEU A 963 16.33 38.31 -1.99
CA LEU A 963 16.24 36.89 -1.69
C LEU A 963 15.84 36.19 -2.99
N TYR A 964 16.64 35.24 -3.42
CA TYR A 964 16.34 34.37 -4.56
C TYR A 964 15.70 33.10 -4.07
N VAL A 965 14.70 32.61 -4.79
CA VAL A 965 13.87 31.48 -4.38
C VAL A 965 13.67 30.54 -5.56
N THR A 966 14.07 29.30 -5.40
CA THR A 966 13.53 28.23 -6.25
C THR A 966 12.20 27.78 -5.66
N ALA A 967 11.22 27.67 -6.50
CA ALA A 967 9.92 27.16 -6.13
C ALA A 967 9.55 26.04 -7.11
N ARG A 968 8.45 25.35 -6.90
CA ARG A 968 8.09 24.14 -7.62
C ARG A 968 8.46 24.14 -9.11
N SER A 969 7.87 25.01 -9.89
CA SER A 969 8.11 25.09 -11.34
C SER A 969 8.79 26.39 -11.79
N SER A 970 9.22 27.21 -10.87
CA SER A 970 9.67 28.57 -11.16
C SER A 970 10.81 29.04 -10.28
N PHE A 971 11.48 30.08 -10.75
CA PHE A 971 12.54 30.80 -10.04
C PHE A 971 12.11 32.25 -9.82
N TYR A 972 12.23 32.71 -8.58
CA TYR A 972 11.78 34.03 -8.12
C TYR A 972 12.89 34.84 -7.48
N ARG A 973 12.68 36.16 -7.42
CA ARG A 973 13.41 37.04 -6.52
C ARG A 973 12.44 37.90 -5.69
N ILE A 974 12.83 38.20 -4.47
CA ILE A 974 12.07 39.00 -3.51
C ILE A 974 12.95 40.17 -3.08
N ARG A 975 12.44 41.37 -3.22
CA ARG A 975 13.17 42.54 -2.76
C ARG A 975 13.06 42.67 -1.25
N LEU A 976 14.19 42.63 -0.56
CA LEU A 976 14.28 42.71 0.90
C LEU A 976 14.30 44.15 1.44
N SER A 977 14.86 45.10 0.71
CA SER A 977 15.01 46.52 1.11
C SER A 977 14.67 47.49 -0.01
#